data_ad08e027fb2a275479229738b717c625
#
_entry.id   ad08e027fb2a275479229738b717c625
#
_cell.length_a   1.000
_cell.length_b   1.000
_cell.length_c   1.000
_cell.angle_alpha   90.00
_cell.angle_beta   90.00
_cell.angle_gamma   90.00
#
_symmetry.space_group_name_H-M   'P 1'
#
loop_
_entity.id
_entity.type
_entity.pdbx_description
1 polymer ?
#
loop_
_entity_poly.entity_id
_entity_poly.type
_entity_poly.pdbx_seq_one_letter_code
_entity_poly.pdbx_strand_id
1 'polypeptide(L)'
;MINNDLDKPSLSRRDVLSTAAAAAGALVVGFWMPKRAVAQIINPAGAAWAVDPAVDEINAWVVVAPDDTVTIRIAQTELGQGVWTSNAMMVCEELQCDWSKVRPQYASANRDGREMAPEWTLEVMGKGATDPLGGGEPQFGGRDRIGSTGIPNSLYRRMRTNAAASVRDGRYYLQLAGAEARERLLLAAAKAWGVPVEEVRSANGVITHLPTGRTNTYGQVAPLAARTPHPNPERIRIKPPSEWTLMGTEQKNLDVPFKVTGKTVYGIDVRLPGMKWAAVKSCPVYGGKVKSYDFERIRNQPGVISAIEFPIPDPALIRDRVFSGGIAVIADSWYQAKTALDMMPIEWDVPPKHAALNSANMRAALIAAMDKPGKVRVNLGDCDRAFSGRAKIFEATYSTPYLPRARMEPGNATVLVTDDRVDIWIGDQSPQETRFSASKITGIPEQDVYLHMCHLGGGFGRNGNGPQAEQAIYLANQNRGTPIHLLWTREEDFISTTYRSMGVARLRAALNADGWPIAIEVRTAMDEQAPGPTACFDKASRYYVPNYRFSTHTEAFHIPVGTRRGVGTPAHDFYRESFMDELAHAAGKDPYLYRRELISRTNLPYKADMIKALDTAAEMSGWGTPLPQGMARAIALEERGAEAGGHATISAQVHTVSISKEGEVRLERVDVAHEEGFGLVNPLSVRKQLEGQITWFYNDAMHQECNVTEGRIAENNFDTFPLSRIKEDPPEINITFFKTGHWLNGMGHDRCTSVQSGIADAIFQITGKRYRDLPFRNHDLTWS
;
A
#
# COMPACT_ATOMS: atom_id res chain seq x y z
N MET A 1 49.90 21.87 30.82
CA MET A 1 49.51 21.08 32.00
C MET A 1 48.08 21.44 32.32
N ILE A 2 47.13 20.66 31.81
CA ILE A 2 45.75 20.72 32.24
C ILE A 2 45.28 19.25 32.32
N ASN A 3 45.09 18.78 33.54
CA ASN A 3 44.46 17.49 33.81
C ASN A 3 42.99 17.55 33.50
N ASN A 4 42.51 16.56 32.78
CA ASN A 4 41.10 16.24 32.65
C ASN A 4 40.92 14.77 33.06
N ASP A 5 40.65 14.56 34.33
CA ASP A 5 40.05 13.31 34.83
C ASP A 5 38.55 13.38 34.68
N LEU A 6 38.00 12.57 33.78
CA LEU A 6 36.59 12.22 33.75
C LEU A 6 36.47 10.74 34.10
N ASP A 7 36.20 10.50 35.40
CA ASP A 7 35.80 9.18 35.93
C ASP A 7 34.50 8.71 35.23
N LYS A 8 34.65 7.72 34.37
CA LYS A 8 33.52 6.89 33.89
C LYS A 8 33.49 5.64 34.77
N PRO A 9 32.39 5.33 35.45
CA PRO A 9 32.26 4.03 36.13
C PRO A 9 32.19 2.94 35.03
N SER A 10 33.24 2.16 34.91
CA SER A 10 33.27 0.96 34.13
C SER A 10 32.50 -0.14 34.83
N LEU A 11 31.28 -0.45 34.37
CA LEU A 11 30.55 -1.64 34.79
C LEU A 11 31.36 -2.88 34.42
N SER A 12 31.74 -3.67 35.42
CA SER A 12 32.46 -4.92 35.20
C SER A 12 31.50 -5.99 34.62
N ARG A 13 32.07 -6.95 33.86
CA ARG A 13 31.28 -8.11 33.36
C ARG A 13 30.57 -8.87 34.49
N ARG A 14 31.05 -8.75 35.71
CA ARG A 14 30.45 -9.38 36.87
C ARG A 14 29.21 -8.63 37.38
N ASP A 15 29.16 -7.32 37.23
CA ASP A 15 28.00 -6.50 37.59
C ASP A 15 26.85 -6.70 36.59
N VAL A 16 27.16 -6.91 35.33
CA VAL A 16 26.16 -7.28 34.27
C VAL A 16 25.60 -8.68 34.52
N LEU A 17 26.45 -9.64 34.95
CA LEU A 17 26.00 -11.02 35.21
C LEU A 17 25.28 -11.16 36.55
N SER A 18 25.60 -10.36 37.56
CA SER A 18 24.88 -10.37 38.85
C SER A 18 23.49 -9.72 38.76
N THR A 19 23.33 -8.71 37.87
CA THR A 19 22.03 -8.13 37.54
C THR A 19 21.17 -9.07 36.72
N ALA A 20 21.77 -9.89 35.87
CA ALA A 20 21.09 -10.93 35.09
C ALA A 20 20.66 -12.15 35.93
N ALA A 21 21.39 -12.49 36.99
CA ALA A 21 21.05 -13.61 37.88
C ALA A 21 19.93 -13.31 38.88
N ALA A 22 19.65 -12.04 39.15
CA ALA A 22 18.52 -11.63 39.99
C ALA A 22 17.21 -11.52 39.24
N ALA A 23 17.24 -11.65 37.91
CA ALA A 23 16.09 -11.57 37.01
C ALA A 23 15.75 -12.92 36.32
N ALA A 24 16.02 -14.03 37.02
CA ALA A 24 15.55 -15.35 36.54
C ALA A 24 14.03 -15.45 36.76
N GLY A 25 13.27 -14.79 35.90
CA GLY A 25 11.81 -14.85 35.94
C GLY A 25 11.07 -13.87 35.01
N ALA A 26 11.72 -12.82 34.53
CA ALA A 26 11.05 -11.93 33.57
C ALA A 26 12.08 -11.21 32.71
N LEU A 27 12.20 -11.60 31.46
CA LEU A 27 12.76 -10.74 30.43
C LEU A 27 11.72 -9.66 30.09
N VAL A 28 11.61 -8.67 30.96
CA VAL A 28 10.89 -7.43 30.65
C VAL A 28 11.80 -6.64 29.73
N VAL A 29 11.63 -6.75 28.42
CA VAL A 29 12.10 -5.74 27.50
C VAL A 29 11.22 -4.51 27.74
N GLY A 30 11.53 -3.76 28.79
CA GLY A 30 10.95 -2.45 29.04
C GLY A 30 11.44 -1.49 27.98
N PHE A 31 10.65 -1.28 26.93
CA PHE A 31 10.84 -0.13 26.07
C PHE A 31 10.59 1.14 26.89
N TRP A 32 11.66 1.79 27.26
CA TRP A 32 11.60 3.08 27.93
C TRP A 32 11.14 4.12 26.90
N MET A 33 9.84 4.46 26.93
CA MET A 33 9.32 5.55 26.12
C MET A 33 9.65 6.88 26.82
N PRO A 34 10.23 7.87 26.13
CA PRO A 34 10.44 9.19 26.69
C PRO A 34 9.10 9.76 27.18
N LYS A 35 9.07 10.32 28.40
CA LYS A 35 7.84 10.90 29.01
C LYS A 35 7.06 11.86 28.08
N ARG A 36 7.73 12.49 27.12
CA ARG A 36 7.09 13.36 26.13
C ARG A 36 6.28 12.60 25.07
N ALA A 37 6.73 11.43 24.63
CA ALA A 37 5.97 10.63 23.67
C ALA A 37 4.70 10.03 24.32
N VAL A 38 4.83 9.62 25.60
CA VAL A 38 3.68 9.14 26.39
C VAL A 38 2.67 10.27 26.64
N ALA A 39 3.12 11.50 26.90
CA ALA A 39 2.23 12.65 27.09
C ALA A 39 1.44 13.03 25.83
N GLN A 40 2.00 12.85 24.63
CA GLN A 40 1.28 13.06 23.37
C GLN A 40 0.22 11.99 23.09
N ILE A 41 0.40 10.76 23.63
CA ILE A 41 -0.54 9.65 23.43
C ILE A 41 -1.64 9.66 24.51
N ILE A 42 -1.33 10.16 25.71
CA ILE A 42 -2.20 10.11 26.91
C ILE A 42 -3.22 11.25 26.95
N ASN A 43 -3.13 12.24 26.08
CA ASN A 43 -4.15 13.28 26.06
C ASN A 43 -5.30 12.87 25.12
N PRO A 44 -6.43 12.34 25.64
CA PRO A 44 -7.58 11.96 24.79
C PRO A 44 -8.26 13.18 24.14
N ALA A 45 -8.16 14.34 24.73
CA ALA A 45 -8.50 15.61 24.10
C ALA A 45 -7.45 16.05 23.08
N GLY A 46 -6.46 15.21 22.89
CA GLY A 46 -5.11 15.51 22.54
C GLY A 46 -4.71 15.81 21.18
N ALA A 47 -5.52 16.07 20.31
CA ALA A 47 -5.12 16.95 19.27
C ALA A 47 -5.99 18.20 19.41
N ALA A 48 -5.46 19.24 20.08
CA ALA A 48 -6.15 20.53 20.15
C ALA A 48 -6.59 20.99 18.74
N TRP A 49 -5.80 20.70 17.73
CA TRP A 49 -6.13 20.94 16.33
C TRP A 49 -7.22 19.98 15.77
N ALA A 50 -7.51 18.85 16.42
CA ALA A 50 -8.59 17.94 16.00
C ALA A 50 -9.99 18.50 16.33
N VAL A 51 -10.06 19.40 17.31
CA VAL A 51 -11.30 20.01 17.79
C VAL A 51 -11.35 21.48 17.43
N ASP A 52 -10.26 22.22 17.65
CA ASP A 52 -10.17 23.65 17.39
C ASP A 52 -9.01 23.93 16.42
N PRO A 53 -9.18 24.83 15.42
CA PRO A 53 -8.10 25.31 14.58
C PRO A 53 -6.97 25.91 15.44
N ALA A 54 -5.72 25.65 15.07
CA ALA A 54 -4.59 26.32 15.71
C ALA A 54 -4.65 27.84 15.47
N VAL A 55 -4.22 28.63 16.43
CA VAL A 55 -4.28 30.11 16.34
C VAL A 55 -3.56 30.66 15.10
N ASP A 56 -2.46 30.00 14.70
CA ASP A 56 -1.61 30.37 13.57
C ASP A 56 -1.86 29.47 12.34
N GLU A 57 -3.05 28.87 12.25
CA GLU A 57 -3.48 28.10 11.09
C GLU A 57 -3.71 29.00 9.90
N ILE A 58 -2.85 28.90 8.89
CA ILE A 58 -3.01 29.68 7.65
C ILE A 58 -4.16 29.09 6.82
N ASN A 59 -4.23 27.77 6.73
CA ASN A 59 -5.38 27.03 6.20
C ASN A 59 -5.41 25.63 6.84
N ALA A 60 -6.38 24.80 6.48
CA ALA A 60 -6.55 23.48 7.09
C ALA A 60 -5.31 22.58 7.01
N TRP A 61 -4.43 22.78 6.02
CA TRP A 61 -3.21 21.98 5.80
C TRP A 61 -1.94 22.60 6.35
N VAL A 62 -1.91 23.92 6.58
CA VAL A 62 -0.67 24.67 6.88
C VAL A 62 -0.81 25.47 8.16
N VAL A 63 0.05 25.17 9.13
CA VAL A 63 0.23 25.94 10.36
C VAL A 63 1.66 26.47 10.40
N VAL A 64 1.84 27.74 10.71
CA VAL A 64 3.15 28.38 10.83
C VAL A 64 3.33 28.89 12.26
N ALA A 65 4.33 28.37 12.96
CA ALA A 65 4.65 28.77 14.32
C ALA A 65 5.55 30.02 14.35
N PRO A 66 5.61 30.77 15.48
CA PRO A 66 6.44 31.96 15.61
C PRO A 66 7.95 31.77 15.39
N ASP A 67 8.46 30.53 15.54
CA ASP A 67 9.84 30.13 15.27
C ASP A 67 10.09 29.72 13.81
N ASP A 68 9.12 29.99 12.92
CA ASP A 68 9.07 29.60 11.52
C ASP A 68 8.92 28.10 11.25
N THR A 69 8.66 27.29 12.25
CA THR A 69 8.30 25.90 12.04
C THR A 69 7.00 25.81 11.23
N VAL A 70 7.05 25.09 10.12
CA VAL A 70 5.89 24.88 9.24
C VAL A 70 5.35 23.47 9.45
N THR A 71 4.19 23.37 10.09
CA THR A 71 3.49 22.08 10.22
C THR A 71 2.59 21.88 9.01
N ILE A 72 2.81 20.77 8.31
CA ILE A 72 2.00 20.37 7.14
C ILE A 72 1.17 19.16 7.54
N ARG A 73 -0.16 19.30 7.43
CA ARG A 73 -1.10 18.22 7.75
C ARG A 73 -1.28 17.30 6.55
N ILE A 74 -1.04 16.01 6.76
CA ILE A 74 -1.09 14.97 5.73
C ILE A 74 -2.28 14.06 5.99
N ALA A 75 -3.16 13.97 5.00
CA ALA A 75 -4.37 13.15 5.06
C ALA A 75 -4.11 11.64 4.85
N GLN A 76 -2.96 11.29 4.28
CA GLN A 76 -2.59 9.92 3.97
C GLN A 76 -1.70 9.32 5.06
N THR A 77 -1.91 8.04 5.32
CA THR A 77 -1.16 7.30 6.34
C THR A 77 0.23 6.94 5.84
N GLU A 78 1.23 7.20 6.67
CA GLU A 78 2.61 6.73 6.46
C GLU A 78 2.73 5.28 6.91
N LEU A 79 3.15 4.41 6.00
CA LEU A 79 3.33 2.98 6.22
C LEU A 79 4.65 2.45 5.63
N GLY A 80 5.63 3.36 5.51
CA GLY A 80 6.96 3.09 4.98
C GLY A 80 7.18 3.55 3.54
N GLN A 81 6.12 4.02 2.84
CA GLN A 81 6.21 4.44 1.44
C GLN A 81 6.73 5.87 1.22
N GLY A 82 6.91 6.66 2.29
CA GLY A 82 7.46 8.02 2.21
C GLY A 82 6.45 9.09 1.80
N VAL A 83 5.15 8.83 1.98
CA VAL A 83 4.08 9.77 1.61
C VAL A 83 4.13 11.06 2.44
N TRP A 84 4.54 10.99 3.70
CA TRP A 84 4.71 12.16 4.54
C TRP A 84 5.70 13.15 3.94
N THR A 85 6.80 12.67 3.42
CA THR A 85 7.82 13.49 2.77
C THR A 85 7.33 14.03 1.43
N SER A 86 6.83 13.16 0.55
CA SER A 86 6.41 13.56 -0.79
C SER A 86 5.23 14.56 -0.77
N ASN A 87 4.24 14.35 0.12
CA ASN A 87 3.12 15.27 0.24
C ASN A 87 3.54 16.61 0.86
N ALA A 88 4.46 16.58 1.84
CA ALA A 88 5.02 17.82 2.39
C ALA A 88 5.84 18.61 1.36
N MET A 89 6.57 17.92 0.46
CA MET A 89 7.29 18.57 -0.64
C MET A 89 6.35 19.36 -1.54
N MET A 90 5.17 18.83 -1.89
CA MET A 90 4.18 19.52 -2.73
C MET A 90 3.68 20.82 -2.09
N VAL A 91 3.40 20.80 -0.80
CA VAL A 91 2.98 22.00 -0.08
C VAL A 91 4.13 23.01 0.04
N CYS A 92 5.32 22.54 0.43
CA CYS A 92 6.49 23.41 0.62
C CYS A 92 6.97 24.06 -0.70
N GLU A 93 6.91 23.34 -1.82
CA GLU A 93 7.22 23.87 -3.15
C GLU A 93 6.40 25.11 -3.45
N GLU A 94 5.10 25.04 -3.23
CA GLU A 94 4.18 26.14 -3.53
C GLU A 94 4.21 27.23 -2.45
N LEU A 95 4.34 26.84 -1.20
CA LEU A 95 4.45 27.75 -0.06
C LEU A 95 5.79 28.51 -0.05
N GLN A 96 6.83 27.95 -0.66
CA GLN A 96 8.20 28.50 -0.67
C GLN A 96 8.80 28.65 0.73
N CYS A 97 8.50 27.73 1.63
CA CYS A 97 9.04 27.72 2.99
C CYS A 97 10.44 27.07 3.06
N ASP A 98 11.12 27.26 4.18
CA ASP A 98 12.38 26.56 4.47
C ASP A 98 12.10 25.08 4.75
N TRP A 99 12.57 24.20 3.86
CA TRP A 99 12.37 22.75 3.97
C TRP A 99 12.90 22.17 5.27
N SER A 100 13.97 22.73 5.84
CA SER A 100 14.55 22.25 7.10
C SER A 100 13.63 22.47 8.31
N LYS A 101 12.70 23.42 8.21
CA LYS A 101 11.72 23.77 9.24
C LYS A 101 10.37 23.05 9.07
N VAL A 102 10.20 22.25 8.02
CA VAL A 102 8.96 21.51 7.76
C VAL A 102 8.81 20.32 8.74
N ARG A 103 7.59 20.18 9.29
CA ARG A 103 7.19 19.08 10.18
C ARG A 103 5.86 18.52 9.69
N PRO A 104 5.83 17.26 9.20
CA PRO A 104 4.59 16.61 8.83
C PRO A 104 3.81 16.19 10.09
N GLN A 105 2.49 16.23 10.01
CA GLN A 105 1.55 15.79 11.03
C GLN A 105 0.35 15.12 10.35
N TYR A 106 -0.29 14.15 11.00
CA TYR A 106 -1.55 13.61 10.46
C TYR A 106 -2.66 14.64 10.50
N ALA A 107 -3.43 14.73 9.43
CA ALA A 107 -4.70 15.44 9.40
C ALA A 107 -5.72 14.75 10.30
N SER A 108 -6.67 15.51 10.86
CA SER A 108 -7.69 14.98 11.74
C SER A 108 -8.85 14.36 10.97
N ALA A 109 -9.07 13.06 11.14
CA ALA A 109 -10.23 12.38 10.61
C ALA A 109 -11.55 12.94 11.18
N ASN A 110 -11.53 13.49 12.40
CA ASN A 110 -12.68 14.09 13.04
C ASN A 110 -13.06 15.42 12.42
N ARG A 111 -12.07 16.29 12.16
CA ARG A 111 -12.33 17.55 11.45
C ARG A 111 -12.82 17.27 10.03
N ASP A 112 -12.20 16.34 9.32
CA ASP A 112 -12.63 15.96 7.97
C ASP A 112 -14.09 15.51 7.91
N GLY A 113 -14.57 14.80 8.93
CA GLY A 113 -15.97 14.39 9.05
C GLY A 113 -16.95 15.48 9.47
N ARG A 114 -16.47 16.60 10.01
CA ARG A 114 -17.30 17.70 10.52
C ARG A 114 -17.25 18.96 9.68
N GLU A 115 -16.11 19.24 9.06
CA GLU A 115 -15.85 20.46 8.32
C GLU A 115 -15.87 20.18 6.82
N MET A 116 -16.46 21.11 6.08
CA MET A 116 -16.43 21.05 4.62
C MET A 116 -15.18 21.76 4.08
N ALA A 117 -14.77 21.39 2.89
CA ALA A 117 -13.70 22.12 2.21
C ALA A 117 -14.13 23.60 2.02
N PRO A 118 -13.23 24.55 2.24
CA PRO A 118 -13.53 25.97 2.01
C PRO A 118 -14.04 26.21 0.59
N GLU A 119 -14.98 27.15 0.45
CA GLU A 119 -15.57 27.50 -0.85
C GLU A 119 -14.54 27.89 -1.90
N TRP A 120 -13.47 28.58 -1.50
CA TRP A 120 -12.37 28.96 -2.41
C TRP A 120 -11.71 27.74 -3.04
N THR A 121 -11.56 26.63 -2.30
CA THR A 121 -11.00 25.38 -2.83
C THR A 121 -11.90 24.78 -3.89
N LEU A 122 -13.21 24.81 -3.64
CA LEU A 122 -14.22 24.30 -4.57
C LEU A 122 -14.34 25.18 -5.80
N GLU A 123 -14.25 26.50 -5.62
CA GLU A 123 -14.31 27.48 -6.72
C GLU A 123 -13.09 27.35 -7.67
N VAL A 124 -11.88 27.23 -7.13
CA VAL A 124 -10.68 27.04 -7.93
C VAL A 124 -10.70 25.70 -8.67
N MET A 125 -11.15 24.63 -8.02
CA MET A 125 -11.27 23.31 -8.64
C MET A 125 -12.45 23.22 -9.61
N GLY A 126 -13.55 23.95 -9.35
CA GLY A 126 -14.77 23.96 -10.18
C GLY A 126 -14.65 24.81 -11.45
N LYS A 127 -13.78 25.80 -11.50
CA LYS A 127 -13.52 26.62 -12.71
C LYS A 127 -12.66 25.90 -13.77
N GLY A 128 -12.66 24.56 -13.76
CA GLY A 128 -11.80 23.79 -14.64
C GLY A 128 -10.35 24.06 -14.27
N ALA A 129 -10.02 23.86 -13.00
CA ALA A 129 -8.66 23.49 -12.64
C ALA A 129 -8.35 22.20 -13.41
N THR A 130 -8.53 22.27 -14.72
CA THR A 130 -7.81 21.46 -15.67
C THR A 130 -6.42 21.58 -15.18
N ASP A 131 -5.91 20.47 -14.72
CA ASP A 131 -4.50 20.34 -14.46
C ASP A 131 -3.76 21.12 -15.54
N PRO A 132 -3.05 22.20 -15.22
CA PRO A 132 -2.27 22.95 -16.21
C PRO A 132 -1.25 22.06 -16.92
N LEU A 133 -1.06 20.84 -16.42
CA LEU A 133 -0.20 19.80 -16.93
C LEU A 133 -0.98 18.71 -17.72
N GLY A 134 -2.28 18.89 -18.00
CA GLY A 134 -3.05 18.03 -18.90
C GLY A 134 -3.49 16.68 -18.34
N GLY A 135 -3.47 16.47 -17.04
CA GLY A 135 -3.77 15.16 -16.41
C GLY A 135 -5.26 14.85 -16.16
N GLY A 136 -6.19 15.66 -16.64
CA GLY A 136 -7.63 15.47 -16.43
C GLY A 136 -8.09 15.79 -15.00
N GLU A 137 -9.40 15.79 -14.76
CA GLU A 137 -9.96 15.96 -13.42
C GLU A 137 -9.44 14.87 -12.49
N PRO A 138 -9.02 15.23 -11.25
CA PRO A 138 -8.73 14.22 -10.25
C PRO A 138 -9.96 13.33 -10.09
N GLN A 139 -9.79 12.03 -10.27
CA GLN A 139 -10.86 11.09 -9.95
C GLN A 139 -11.04 11.04 -8.42
N PHE A 140 -11.64 12.07 -7.86
CA PHE A 140 -12.24 12.02 -6.52
C PHE A 140 -13.47 11.12 -6.62
N GLY A 141 -13.16 9.83 -6.86
CA GLY A 141 -14.10 8.91 -7.41
C GLY A 141 -15.20 8.56 -6.44
N GLY A 142 -16.38 8.50 -6.94
CA GLY A 142 -17.54 7.90 -6.35
C GLY A 142 -17.43 6.41 -5.99
N ARG A 143 -16.25 5.90 -5.68
CA ARG A 143 -15.99 4.55 -5.15
C ARG A 143 -15.81 4.50 -3.64
N ASP A 144 -15.71 5.63 -2.96
CA ASP A 144 -15.43 5.71 -1.52
C ASP A 144 -16.71 5.93 -0.71
N ARG A 145 -17.75 5.17 -1.02
CA ARG A 145 -19.08 5.30 -0.41
C ARG A 145 -19.32 4.35 0.76
N ILE A 146 -18.35 4.12 1.61
CA ILE A 146 -18.58 3.44 2.86
C ILE A 146 -18.45 4.47 3.97
N GLY A 147 -19.53 4.66 4.72
CA GLY A 147 -19.62 5.69 5.75
C GLY A 147 -19.78 7.11 5.17
N SER A 148 -19.53 8.09 6.01
CA SER A 148 -19.59 9.53 5.68
C SER A 148 -18.47 9.98 4.74
N THR A 149 -17.60 9.10 4.33
CA THR A 149 -16.29 9.39 3.75
C THR A 149 -16.25 9.62 2.26
N GLY A 150 -17.36 9.45 1.60
CA GLY A 150 -17.48 9.76 0.17
C GLY A 150 -17.92 11.19 -0.10
N ILE A 151 -17.70 12.11 0.84
CA ILE A 151 -18.08 13.51 0.67
C ILE A 151 -17.02 14.19 -0.19
N PRO A 152 -17.30 14.55 -1.46
CA PRO A 152 -16.33 15.21 -2.34
C PRO A 152 -15.77 16.51 -1.77
N ASN A 153 -16.48 17.09 -0.81
CA ASN A 153 -16.24 18.39 -0.21
C ASN A 153 -15.69 18.32 1.22
N SER A 154 -15.28 17.14 1.71
CA SER A 154 -14.66 17.02 3.02
C SER A 154 -13.38 17.86 3.11
N LEU A 155 -13.06 18.32 4.31
CA LEU A 155 -11.98 19.28 4.57
C LEU A 155 -10.63 18.85 4.00
N TYR A 156 -10.23 17.60 4.28
CA TYR A 156 -8.97 17.00 3.83
C TYR A 156 -9.13 16.10 2.59
N ARG A 157 -10.25 16.22 1.89
CA ARG A 157 -10.53 15.45 0.69
C ARG A 157 -10.48 13.95 0.98
N ARG A 158 -9.67 13.22 0.28
CA ARG A 158 -9.58 11.77 0.38
C ARG A 158 -8.64 11.34 1.50
N MET A 159 -9.17 11.11 2.70
CA MET A 159 -8.42 10.49 3.79
C MET A 159 -8.34 8.97 3.61
N ARG A 160 -7.73 8.52 2.51
CA ARG A 160 -7.60 7.10 2.19
C ARG A 160 -6.27 6.82 1.50
N THR A 161 -5.55 5.81 2.03
CA THR A 161 -4.22 5.43 1.54
C THR A 161 -4.32 4.11 0.78
N ASN A 162 -4.61 4.16 -0.52
CA ASN A 162 -4.75 2.97 -1.36
C ASN A 162 -4.50 3.28 -2.84
N ALA A 163 -4.43 2.23 -3.68
CA ALA A 163 -4.33 2.30 -5.14
C ALA A 163 -3.15 3.17 -5.64
N ALA A 164 -2.08 3.29 -4.83
CA ALA A 164 -0.94 4.17 -5.08
C ALA A 164 -1.31 5.64 -5.37
N ALA A 165 -2.46 6.09 -4.85
CA ALA A 165 -3.06 7.38 -5.19
C ALA A 165 -2.58 8.56 -4.32
N SER A 166 -1.86 8.31 -3.22
CA SER A 166 -1.58 9.32 -2.20
C SER A 166 -0.83 10.55 -2.72
N VAL A 167 0.18 10.36 -3.57
CA VAL A 167 0.93 11.45 -4.21
C VAL A 167 0.21 11.95 -5.45
N ARG A 168 -0.30 11.03 -6.28
CA ARG A 168 -1.05 11.36 -7.49
C ARG A 168 -2.24 12.28 -7.21
N ASP A 169 -3.11 11.88 -6.29
CA ASP A 169 -4.33 12.64 -5.97
C ASP A 169 -4.01 13.86 -5.10
N GLY A 170 -2.97 13.76 -4.26
CA GLY A 170 -2.54 14.83 -3.34
C GLY A 170 -2.09 16.10 -4.04
N ARG A 171 -1.49 16.00 -5.21
CA ARG A 171 -0.92 17.14 -5.92
C ARG A 171 -1.91 18.29 -6.14
N TYR A 172 -3.18 17.99 -6.44
CA TYR A 172 -4.16 19.04 -6.73
C TYR A 172 -4.45 19.91 -5.51
N TYR A 173 -4.80 19.29 -4.39
CA TYR A 173 -5.19 20.04 -3.20
C TYR A 173 -4.01 20.46 -2.32
N LEU A 174 -2.90 19.70 -2.35
CA LEU A 174 -1.71 20.07 -1.55
C LEU A 174 -0.91 21.19 -2.19
N GLN A 175 -0.70 21.18 -3.51
CA GLN A 175 -0.11 22.32 -4.20
C GLN A 175 -1.00 23.56 -4.07
N LEU A 176 -2.32 23.40 -4.23
CA LEU A 176 -3.28 24.48 -4.05
C LEU A 176 -3.21 25.06 -2.62
N ALA A 177 -3.16 24.18 -1.60
CA ALA A 177 -3.05 24.61 -0.20
C ALA A 177 -1.76 25.39 0.08
N GLY A 178 -0.63 24.95 -0.49
CA GLY A 178 0.65 25.65 -0.39
C GLY A 178 0.63 27.02 -1.08
N ALA A 179 0.08 27.07 -2.30
CA ALA A 179 -0.02 28.32 -3.06
C ALA A 179 -0.97 29.33 -2.39
N GLU A 180 -2.12 28.87 -1.89
CA GLU A 180 -3.07 29.72 -1.16
C GLU A 180 -2.46 30.25 0.14
N ALA A 181 -1.79 29.41 0.91
CA ALA A 181 -1.13 29.83 2.14
C ALA A 181 -0.05 30.89 1.87
N ARG A 182 0.73 30.72 0.78
CA ARG A 182 1.70 31.73 0.34
C ARG A 182 1.01 33.07 0.04
N GLU A 183 -0.07 33.05 -0.76
CA GLU A 183 -0.79 34.28 -1.10
C GLU A 183 -1.35 34.99 0.14
N ARG A 184 -1.88 34.26 1.12
CA ARG A 184 -2.33 34.85 2.39
C ARG A 184 -1.22 35.50 3.17
N LEU A 185 -0.04 34.88 3.24
CA LEU A 185 1.14 35.44 3.89
C LEU A 185 1.62 36.73 3.18
N LEU A 186 1.64 36.73 1.84
CA LEU A 186 2.02 37.93 1.06
C LEU A 186 1.01 39.05 1.25
N LEU A 187 -0.29 38.79 1.19
CA LEU A 187 -1.35 39.77 1.43
C LEU A 187 -1.28 40.35 2.85
N ALA A 188 -1.03 39.52 3.85
CA ALA A 188 -0.88 39.95 5.24
C ALA A 188 0.32 40.86 5.43
N ALA A 189 1.48 40.53 4.85
CA ALA A 189 2.68 41.35 4.91
C ALA A 189 2.50 42.68 4.17
N ALA A 190 1.95 42.64 2.96
CA ALA A 190 1.67 43.85 2.16
C ALA A 190 0.75 44.83 2.92
N LYS A 191 -0.34 44.29 3.52
CA LYS A 191 -1.25 45.09 4.36
C LYS A 191 -0.54 45.67 5.59
N ALA A 192 0.29 44.88 6.28
CA ALA A 192 1.04 45.36 7.44
C ALA A 192 2.07 46.46 7.10
N TRP A 193 2.60 46.43 5.89
CA TRP A 193 3.56 47.40 5.41
C TRP A 193 2.94 48.59 4.70
N GLY A 194 1.66 48.51 4.33
CA GLY A 194 0.95 49.55 3.57
C GLY A 194 1.46 49.70 2.12
N VAL A 195 1.82 48.55 1.49
CA VAL A 195 2.39 48.50 0.14
C VAL A 195 1.56 47.62 -0.78
N PRO A 196 1.66 47.82 -2.12
CA PRO A 196 1.04 46.89 -3.08
C PRO A 196 1.59 45.46 -2.94
N VAL A 197 0.73 44.46 -3.00
CA VAL A 197 1.15 43.05 -2.87
C VAL A 197 2.00 42.57 -4.06
N GLU A 198 1.88 43.22 -5.19
CA GLU A 198 2.69 43.02 -6.41
C GLU A 198 4.18 43.32 -6.20
N GLU A 199 4.52 44.15 -5.20
CA GLU A 199 5.89 44.47 -4.81
C GLU A 199 6.47 43.51 -3.76
N VAL A 200 5.67 42.55 -3.29
CA VAL A 200 6.05 41.60 -2.24
C VAL A 200 6.33 40.22 -2.84
N ARG A 201 7.40 39.58 -2.41
CA ARG A 201 7.79 38.23 -2.83
C ARG A 201 8.19 37.41 -1.61
N SER A 202 8.04 36.07 -1.76
CA SER A 202 8.53 35.10 -0.77
C SER A 202 9.61 34.20 -1.35
N ALA A 203 10.56 33.82 -0.51
CA ALA A 203 11.55 32.82 -0.80
C ALA A 203 12.08 32.24 0.51
N ASN A 204 12.20 30.91 0.61
CA ASN A 204 12.79 30.19 1.74
C ASN A 204 12.24 30.65 3.11
N GLY A 205 10.92 30.84 3.22
CA GLY A 205 10.25 31.24 4.48
C GLY A 205 10.38 32.72 4.85
N VAL A 206 10.93 33.56 3.96
CA VAL A 206 11.10 34.99 4.14
C VAL A 206 10.29 35.77 3.10
N ILE A 207 9.57 36.77 3.55
CA ILE A 207 8.82 37.71 2.72
C ILE A 207 9.63 38.98 2.59
N THR A 208 9.77 39.51 1.36
CA THR A 208 10.57 40.69 1.04
C THR A 208 9.73 41.69 0.22
N HIS A 209 9.73 42.96 0.62
CA HIS A 209 9.25 44.07 -0.19
C HIS A 209 10.38 44.50 -1.12
N LEU A 210 10.25 44.28 -2.42
CA LEU A 210 11.34 44.46 -3.40
C LEU A 210 11.89 45.88 -3.47
N PRO A 211 11.05 46.97 -3.48
CA PRO A 211 11.57 48.33 -3.59
C PRO A 211 12.40 48.76 -2.39
N THR A 212 12.09 48.33 -1.17
CA THR A 212 12.77 48.83 0.05
C THR A 212 13.72 47.82 0.67
N GLY A 213 13.67 46.52 0.24
CA GLY A 213 14.43 45.45 0.87
C GLY A 213 13.94 45.04 2.28
N ARG A 214 12.80 45.59 2.75
CA ARG A 214 12.21 45.22 4.04
C ARG A 214 11.80 43.76 4.02
N THR A 215 12.08 43.04 5.13
CA THR A 215 11.77 41.61 5.26
C THR A 215 11.01 41.27 6.54
N ASN A 216 10.22 40.21 6.48
CA ASN A 216 9.68 39.49 7.64
C ASN A 216 9.78 37.96 7.39
N THR A 217 9.92 37.20 8.46
CA THR A 217 9.78 35.74 8.36
C THR A 217 8.31 35.35 8.32
N TYR A 218 8.03 34.11 7.92
CA TYR A 218 6.66 33.58 7.93
C TYR A 218 6.06 33.55 9.34
N GLY A 219 6.83 33.17 10.37
CA GLY A 219 6.37 33.14 11.74
C GLY A 219 5.97 34.53 12.27
N GLN A 220 6.67 35.59 11.83
CA GLN A 220 6.31 36.96 12.21
C GLN A 220 4.98 37.44 11.57
N VAL A 221 4.62 36.89 10.42
CA VAL A 221 3.41 37.26 9.68
C VAL A 221 2.23 36.31 9.94
N ALA A 222 2.49 35.10 10.38
CA ALA A 222 1.50 34.06 10.54
C ALA A 222 0.26 34.47 11.36
N PRO A 223 0.35 35.17 12.52
CA PRO A 223 -0.83 35.57 13.27
C PRO A 223 -1.73 36.55 12.52
N LEU A 224 -1.17 37.35 11.63
CA LEU A 224 -1.94 38.23 10.75
C LEU A 224 -2.50 37.50 9.55
N ALA A 225 -1.72 36.59 8.96
CA ALA A 225 -2.13 35.77 7.83
C ALA A 225 -3.30 34.85 8.17
N ALA A 226 -3.29 34.24 9.36
CA ALA A 226 -4.39 33.41 9.86
C ALA A 226 -5.74 34.15 9.92
N ARG A 227 -5.72 35.47 10.09
CA ARG A 227 -6.90 36.36 10.13
C ARG A 227 -7.17 37.05 8.79
N THR A 228 -6.30 36.88 7.81
CA THR A 228 -6.47 37.46 6.47
C THR A 228 -7.51 36.61 5.71
N PRO A 229 -8.50 37.21 5.04
CA PRO A 229 -9.42 36.45 4.19
C PRO A 229 -8.70 35.64 3.14
N HIS A 230 -9.32 34.57 2.66
CA HIS A 230 -8.81 33.81 1.53
C HIS A 230 -8.63 34.72 0.30
N PRO A 231 -7.54 34.58 -0.46
CA PRO A 231 -7.30 35.38 -1.65
C PRO A 231 -8.33 35.03 -2.74
N ASN A 232 -8.51 35.98 -3.68
CA ASN A 232 -9.26 35.66 -4.91
C ASN A 232 -8.60 34.45 -5.59
N PRO A 233 -9.35 33.41 -5.98
CA PRO A 233 -8.86 32.23 -6.68
C PRO A 233 -7.95 32.53 -7.88
N GLU A 234 -8.20 33.62 -8.62
CA GLU A 234 -7.38 34.02 -9.76
C GLU A 234 -5.93 34.39 -9.39
N ARG A 235 -5.65 34.71 -8.13
CA ARG A 235 -4.30 34.99 -7.62
C ARG A 235 -3.54 33.69 -7.26
N ILE A 236 -4.23 32.58 -7.09
CA ILE A 236 -3.64 31.31 -6.66
C ILE A 236 -3.02 30.63 -7.89
N ARG A 237 -1.69 30.75 -8.03
CA ARG A 237 -0.93 30.17 -9.11
C ARG A 237 -0.12 28.97 -8.60
N ILE A 238 -0.34 27.82 -9.22
CA ILE A 238 0.48 26.62 -9.03
C ILE A 238 1.65 26.67 -10.01
N LYS A 239 2.86 26.37 -9.53
CA LYS A 239 4.07 26.35 -10.34
C LYS A 239 4.05 25.22 -11.38
N PRO A 240 4.41 25.48 -12.63
CA PRO A 240 4.68 24.43 -13.60
C PRO A 240 5.96 23.65 -13.21
N PRO A 241 6.16 22.43 -13.72
CA PRO A 241 7.35 21.61 -13.41
C PRO A 241 8.69 22.30 -13.69
N SER A 242 8.74 23.21 -14.67
CA SER A 242 9.94 23.99 -14.99
C SER A 242 10.36 25.00 -13.90
N GLU A 243 9.46 25.32 -12.97
CA GLU A 243 9.70 26.24 -11.86
C GLU A 243 9.92 25.51 -10.52
N TRP A 244 9.87 24.17 -10.51
CA TRP A 244 10.11 23.41 -9.29
C TRP A 244 11.56 23.51 -8.82
N THR A 245 11.72 23.69 -7.52
CA THR A 245 13.04 23.81 -6.88
C THR A 245 13.26 22.74 -5.81
N LEU A 246 12.20 22.24 -5.22
CA LEU A 246 12.20 21.15 -4.22
C LEU A 246 11.64 19.85 -4.79
N MET A 247 10.48 19.89 -5.43
CA MET A 247 9.99 18.72 -6.17
C MET A 247 10.96 18.38 -7.30
N GLY A 248 11.14 17.09 -7.56
CA GLY A 248 12.15 16.60 -8.51
C GLY A 248 13.54 16.37 -7.90
N THR A 249 13.76 16.80 -6.66
CA THR A 249 15.02 16.53 -5.94
C THR A 249 14.88 15.33 -5.00
N GLU A 250 15.99 14.64 -4.75
CA GLU A 250 16.02 13.50 -3.82
C GLU A 250 16.00 13.99 -2.37
N GLN A 251 14.89 13.78 -1.69
CA GLN A 251 14.73 14.13 -0.28
C GLN A 251 14.65 12.86 0.59
N LYS A 252 15.43 12.83 1.67
CA LYS A 252 15.33 11.78 2.69
C LYS A 252 14.00 11.88 3.42
N ASN A 253 13.43 10.73 3.79
CA ASN A 253 12.16 10.71 4.50
C ASN A 253 12.26 11.45 5.84
N LEU A 254 11.35 12.39 6.08
CA LEU A 254 11.31 13.27 7.27
C LEU A 254 11.11 12.48 8.58
N ASP A 255 10.50 11.31 8.52
CA ASP A 255 10.18 10.47 9.68
C ASP A 255 11.26 9.43 10.02
N VAL A 256 12.24 9.17 9.13
CA VAL A 256 13.32 8.20 9.39
C VAL A 256 14.10 8.49 10.68
N PRO A 257 14.48 9.73 11.01
CA PRO A 257 15.19 10.00 12.27
C PRO A 257 14.39 9.59 13.53
N PHE A 258 13.08 9.68 13.47
CA PHE A 258 12.20 9.26 14.57
C PHE A 258 12.04 7.73 14.60
N LYS A 259 11.93 7.09 13.44
CA LYS A 259 11.83 5.63 13.32
C LYS A 259 13.07 4.92 13.87
N VAL A 260 14.26 5.32 13.43
CA VAL A 260 15.53 4.68 13.85
C VAL A 260 15.93 4.96 15.29
N THR A 261 15.30 5.92 15.94
CA THR A 261 15.53 6.25 17.37
C THR A 261 14.40 5.79 18.27
N GLY A 262 13.42 5.03 17.74
CA GLY A 262 12.28 4.52 18.53
C GLY A 262 11.31 5.59 19.03
N LYS A 263 11.30 6.77 18.39
CA LYS A 263 10.40 7.89 18.76
C LYS A 263 9.08 7.87 17.99
N THR A 264 9.02 7.13 16.90
CA THR A 264 7.78 6.93 16.16
C THR A 264 6.84 6.04 16.95
N VAL A 265 5.57 6.42 17.01
CA VAL A 265 4.53 5.65 17.69
C VAL A 265 3.72 4.88 16.64
N TYR A 266 3.77 3.56 16.74
CA TYR A 266 2.93 2.64 16.01
C TYR A 266 1.70 2.26 16.85
N GLY A 267 0.69 1.67 16.23
CA GLY A 267 -0.49 1.22 16.97
C GLY A 267 -0.16 0.27 18.12
N ILE A 268 0.80 -0.63 17.91
CA ILE A 268 1.28 -1.59 18.92
C ILE A 268 1.95 -0.92 20.11
N ASP A 269 2.45 0.31 19.99
CA ASP A 269 3.17 1.03 21.03
C ASP A 269 2.26 1.82 21.98
N VAL A 270 0.96 1.91 21.67
CA VAL A 270 0.01 2.71 22.45
C VAL A 270 -0.11 2.19 23.87
N ARG A 271 0.00 3.09 24.85
CA ARG A 271 -0.14 2.81 26.28
C ARG A 271 -1.00 3.89 26.94
N LEU A 272 -2.07 3.47 27.57
CA LEU A 272 -3.00 4.37 28.27
C LEU A 272 -3.12 3.99 29.76
N PRO A 273 -3.42 4.93 30.63
CA PRO A 273 -3.68 4.63 32.06
C PRO A 273 -4.85 3.66 32.21
N GLY A 274 -4.69 2.64 33.03
CA GLY A 274 -5.73 1.65 33.32
C GLY A 274 -6.04 0.67 32.16
N MET A 275 -5.28 0.73 31.05
CA MET A 275 -5.48 -0.10 29.88
C MET A 275 -5.37 -1.59 30.20
N LYS A 276 -6.25 -2.38 29.57
CA LYS A 276 -6.21 -3.84 29.58
C LYS A 276 -5.90 -4.37 28.19
N TRP A 277 -5.44 -5.61 28.15
CA TRP A 277 -5.00 -6.24 26.93
C TRP A 277 -5.94 -7.35 26.51
N ALA A 278 -6.22 -7.44 25.22
CA ALA A 278 -6.98 -8.51 24.62
C ALA A 278 -6.09 -9.34 23.66
N ALA A 279 -6.02 -10.64 23.90
CA ALA A 279 -5.56 -11.63 22.94
C ALA A 279 -6.78 -12.34 22.37
N VAL A 280 -6.80 -12.60 21.07
CA VAL A 280 -7.94 -13.20 20.37
C VAL A 280 -7.55 -14.47 19.63
N LYS A 281 -8.53 -15.34 19.44
CA LYS A 281 -8.43 -16.55 18.63
C LYS A 281 -9.72 -16.70 17.83
N SER A 282 -9.61 -16.54 16.53
CA SER A 282 -10.72 -16.72 15.58
C SER A 282 -10.83 -18.20 15.17
N CYS A 283 -12.02 -18.63 14.78
CA CYS A 283 -12.19 -19.96 14.19
C CYS A 283 -11.32 -20.08 12.94
N PRO A 284 -10.47 -21.10 12.83
CA PRO A 284 -9.53 -21.24 11.72
C PRO A 284 -10.17 -21.52 10.35
N VAL A 285 -11.44 -21.97 10.35
CA VAL A 285 -12.23 -22.16 9.14
C VAL A 285 -13.19 -20.99 9.00
N TYR A 286 -13.06 -20.23 7.93
CA TYR A 286 -13.86 -19.02 7.72
C TYR A 286 -15.36 -19.30 7.68
N GLY A 287 -16.14 -18.43 8.30
CA GLY A 287 -17.57 -18.61 8.52
C GLY A 287 -17.90 -19.51 9.72
N GLY A 288 -16.89 -20.05 10.42
CA GLY A 288 -17.07 -20.75 11.68
C GLY A 288 -17.18 -19.81 12.87
N LYS A 289 -17.64 -20.34 13.99
CA LYS A 289 -17.84 -19.61 15.26
C LYS A 289 -17.51 -20.51 16.44
N VAL A 290 -17.47 -19.93 17.63
CA VAL A 290 -17.33 -20.68 18.88
C VAL A 290 -18.56 -21.57 19.07
N LYS A 291 -18.36 -22.84 19.39
CA LYS A 291 -19.41 -23.78 19.85
C LYS A 291 -19.45 -23.85 21.37
N SER A 292 -18.29 -23.96 21.99
CA SER A 292 -18.12 -23.95 23.46
C SER A 292 -16.69 -23.61 23.82
N TYR A 293 -16.48 -23.11 25.06
CA TYR A 293 -15.16 -22.90 25.64
C TYR A 293 -15.20 -23.08 27.16
N ASP A 294 -14.06 -23.43 27.76
CA ASP A 294 -13.94 -23.65 29.21
C ASP A 294 -13.16 -22.50 29.86
N PHE A 295 -13.89 -21.44 30.28
CA PHE A 295 -13.30 -20.31 30.99
C PHE A 295 -12.85 -20.68 32.41
N GLU A 296 -13.48 -21.62 33.08
CA GLU A 296 -13.12 -22.03 34.46
C GLU A 296 -11.68 -22.51 34.54
N ARG A 297 -11.17 -23.14 33.47
CA ARG A 297 -9.79 -23.60 33.39
C ARG A 297 -8.76 -22.48 33.49
N ILE A 298 -9.12 -21.28 33.09
CA ILE A 298 -8.21 -20.13 33.04
C ILE A 298 -8.59 -18.99 33.99
N ARG A 299 -9.76 -19.02 34.62
CA ARG A 299 -10.28 -17.96 35.46
C ARG A 299 -9.29 -17.49 36.53
N ASN A 300 -8.55 -18.42 37.14
CA ASN A 300 -7.61 -18.16 38.21
C ASN A 300 -6.17 -17.92 37.74
N GLN A 301 -5.93 -17.82 36.46
CA GLN A 301 -4.60 -17.47 35.93
C GLN A 301 -4.26 -16.01 36.28
N PRO A 302 -2.99 -15.69 36.56
CA PRO A 302 -2.59 -14.35 36.98
C PRO A 302 -3.01 -13.28 35.96
N GLY A 303 -3.71 -12.25 36.45
CA GLY A 303 -4.11 -11.11 35.65
C GLY A 303 -5.25 -11.33 34.68
N VAL A 304 -5.82 -12.52 34.58
CA VAL A 304 -7.01 -12.80 33.75
C VAL A 304 -8.24 -12.12 34.33
N ILE A 305 -8.97 -11.42 33.49
CA ILE A 305 -10.16 -10.67 33.87
C ILE A 305 -11.42 -11.35 33.34
N SER A 306 -11.48 -11.62 32.05
CA SER A 306 -12.67 -12.20 31.39
C SER A 306 -12.32 -12.90 30.09
N ALA A 307 -13.25 -13.73 29.61
CA ALA A 307 -13.28 -14.20 28.22
C ALA A 307 -14.57 -13.69 27.55
N ILE A 308 -14.47 -13.20 26.34
CA ILE A 308 -15.59 -12.61 25.60
C ILE A 308 -15.62 -13.22 24.20
N GLU A 309 -16.73 -13.88 23.87
CA GLU A 309 -16.99 -14.31 22.51
C GLU A 309 -17.32 -13.12 21.63
N PHE A 310 -16.72 -13.02 20.44
CA PHE A 310 -17.10 -12.04 19.44
C PHE A 310 -17.73 -12.72 18.22
N PRO A 311 -18.78 -12.12 17.63
CA PRO A 311 -19.51 -12.71 16.53
C PRO A 311 -18.71 -12.68 15.22
N ILE A 312 -19.20 -13.37 14.21
CA ILE A 312 -18.79 -13.14 12.82
C ILE A 312 -19.08 -11.66 12.52
N PRO A 313 -18.11 -10.91 11.98
CA PRO A 313 -18.32 -9.51 11.65
C PRO A 313 -19.50 -9.30 10.69
N ASP A 314 -20.23 -8.21 10.86
CA ASP A 314 -21.32 -7.86 9.94
C ASP A 314 -20.77 -7.67 8.50
N PRO A 315 -21.26 -8.43 7.51
CA PRO A 315 -20.83 -8.31 6.12
C PRO A 315 -20.90 -6.87 5.59
N ALA A 316 -21.89 -6.09 5.99
CA ALA A 316 -22.01 -4.69 5.57
C ALA A 316 -20.86 -3.80 6.02
N LEU A 317 -20.21 -4.13 7.16
CA LEU A 317 -19.04 -3.39 7.67
C LEU A 317 -17.73 -3.85 7.01
N ILE A 318 -17.66 -5.07 6.52
CA ILE A 318 -16.45 -5.71 5.99
C ILE A 318 -16.50 -5.99 4.49
N ARG A 319 -17.41 -5.35 3.77
CA ARG A 319 -17.60 -5.45 2.32
C ARG A 319 -17.89 -6.87 1.84
N ASP A 320 -18.86 -7.50 2.46
CA ASP A 320 -19.38 -8.85 2.14
C ASP A 320 -18.34 -9.97 2.19
N ARG A 321 -17.23 -9.77 2.91
CA ARG A 321 -16.21 -10.80 3.11
C ARG A 321 -16.62 -11.78 4.18
N VAL A 322 -16.17 -13.01 4.04
CA VAL A 322 -16.41 -14.06 5.03
C VAL A 322 -15.23 -14.11 6.00
N PHE A 323 -15.46 -13.69 7.24
CA PHE A 323 -14.53 -13.90 8.36
C PHE A 323 -15.16 -14.88 9.36
N SER A 324 -14.45 -15.17 10.44
CA SER A 324 -14.91 -16.06 11.51
C SER A 324 -15.30 -15.27 12.76
N GLY A 325 -16.18 -15.85 13.55
CA GLY A 325 -16.30 -15.51 14.96
C GLY A 325 -15.16 -16.12 15.77
N GLY A 326 -15.02 -15.69 17.00
CA GLY A 326 -13.95 -16.17 17.87
C GLY A 326 -14.12 -15.75 19.32
N ILE A 327 -13.06 -15.89 20.09
CA ILE A 327 -13.02 -15.56 21.52
C ILE A 327 -11.80 -14.71 21.86
N ALA A 328 -11.98 -13.76 22.74
CA ALA A 328 -10.95 -12.92 23.33
C ALA A 328 -10.78 -13.26 24.81
N VAL A 329 -9.53 -13.27 25.31
CA VAL A 329 -9.22 -13.20 26.73
C VAL A 329 -8.70 -11.83 27.05
N ILE A 330 -9.26 -11.19 28.07
CA ILE A 330 -8.84 -9.88 28.58
C ILE A 330 -8.04 -10.07 29.87
N ALA A 331 -6.88 -9.41 29.94
CA ALA A 331 -5.98 -9.51 31.08
C ALA A 331 -5.22 -8.20 31.34
N ASP A 332 -4.46 -8.15 32.45
CA ASP A 332 -3.61 -7.01 32.82
C ASP A 332 -2.43 -6.77 31.86
N SER A 333 -1.99 -7.82 31.15
CA SER A 333 -0.97 -7.71 30.12
C SER A 333 -1.30 -8.64 28.95
N TRP A 334 -0.72 -8.34 27.77
CA TRP A 334 -0.92 -9.17 26.59
C TRP A 334 -0.37 -10.59 26.77
N TYR A 335 0.77 -10.73 27.44
CA TYR A 335 1.34 -12.05 27.74
C TYR A 335 0.39 -12.92 28.56
N GLN A 336 -0.22 -12.34 29.61
CA GLN A 336 -1.21 -13.05 30.43
C GLN A 336 -2.45 -13.42 29.63
N ALA A 337 -2.99 -12.50 28.84
CA ALA A 337 -4.13 -12.75 27.98
C ALA A 337 -3.86 -13.89 26.99
N LYS A 338 -2.73 -13.81 26.30
CA LYS A 338 -2.33 -14.82 25.29
C LYS A 338 -2.05 -16.18 25.91
N THR A 339 -1.31 -16.24 27.03
CA THR A 339 -0.99 -17.51 27.69
C THR A 339 -2.25 -18.18 28.21
N ALA A 340 -3.17 -17.43 28.81
CA ALA A 340 -4.45 -17.97 29.24
C ALA A 340 -5.30 -18.47 28.08
N LEU A 341 -5.36 -17.71 26.98
CA LEU A 341 -6.09 -18.10 25.78
C LEU A 341 -5.56 -19.40 25.17
N ASP A 342 -4.24 -19.62 25.18
CA ASP A 342 -3.64 -20.86 24.67
C ASP A 342 -3.98 -22.08 25.55
N MET A 343 -4.21 -21.86 26.84
CA MET A 343 -4.58 -22.90 27.78
C MET A 343 -6.09 -23.22 27.79
N MET A 344 -6.90 -22.33 27.22
CA MET A 344 -8.36 -22.46 27.24
C MET A 344 -8.84 -23.44 26.16
N PRO A 345 -9.54 -24.53 26.53
CA PRO A 345 -10.17 -25.40 25.53
C PRO A 345 -11.27 -24.65 24.78
N ILE A 346 -11.26 -24.74 23.47
CA ILE A 346 -12.25 -24.13 22.58
C ILE A 346 -12.71 -25.17 21.56
N GLU A 347 -14.01 -25.35 21.45
CA GLU A 347 -14.62 -26.11 20.37
C GLU A 347 -15.24 -25.17 19.34
N TRP A 348 -15.08 -25.50 18.08
CA TRP A 348 -15.56 -24.71 16.97
C TRP A 348 -16.78 -25.33 16.30
N ASP A 349 -17.75 -24.51 15.93
CA ASP A 349 -18.84 -24.84 15.02
C ASP A 349 -18.40 -24.42 13.61
N VAL A 350 -18.08 -25.41 12.78
CA VAL A 350 -17.50 -25.20 11.46
C VAL A 350 -18.49 -25.62 10.38
N PRO A 351 -18.74 -24.80 9.35
CA PRO A 351 -19.59 -25.20 8.23
C PRO A 351 -18.98 -26.41 7.48
N PRO A 352 -19.70 -27.57 7.41
CA PRO A 352 -19.12 -28.78 6.82
C PRO A 352 -18.67 -28.63 5.37
N LYS A 353 -19.37 -27.81 4.57
CA LYS A 353 -19.00 -27.50 3.19
C LYS A 353 -17.66 -26.77 3.07
N HIS A 354 -17.31 -25.95 4.07
CA HIS A 354 -16.03 -25.24 4.09
C HIS A 354 -14.89 -26.19 4.52
N ALA A 355 -15.13 -27.02 5.53
CA ALA A 355 -14.15 -27.99 6.03
C ALA A 355 -13.73 -29.04 4.97
N ALA A 356 -14.57 -29.29 3.95
CA ALA A 356 -14.28 -30.23 2.88
C ALA A 356 -13.34 -29.66 1.78
N LEU A 357 -13.04 -28.32 1.82
CA LEU A 357 -12.25 -27.67 0.78
C LEU A 357 -10.74 -27.79 1.04
N ASN A 358 -10.00 -27.91 -0.05
CA ASN A 358 -8.54 -27.83 -0.08
C ASN A 358 -8.06 -27.17 -1.39
N SER A 359 -6.80 -26.73 -1.43
CA SER A 359 -6.25 -26.03 -2.60
C SER A 359 -6.39 -26.82 -3.89
N ALA A 360 -6.27 -28.14 -3.87
CA ALA A 360 -6.34 -28.98 -5.06
C ALA A 360 -7.76 -29.00 -5.66
N ASN A 361 -8.79 -29.24 -4.82
CA ASN A 361 -10.18 -29.27 -5.31
C ASN A 361 -10.68 -27.87 -5.69
N MET A 362 -10.24 -26.81 -5.00
CA MET A 362 -10.55 -25.43 -5.34
C MET A 362 -9.93 -25.05 -6.69
N ARG A 363 -8.65 -25.38 -6.91
CA ARG A 363 -7.97 -25.16 -8.21
C ARG A 363 -8.66 -25.93 -9.34
N ALA A 364 -9.04 -27.18 -9.12
CA ALA A 364 -9.77 -27.98 -10.10
C ALA A 364 -11.13 -27.35 -10.45
N ALA A 365 -11.85 -26.80 -9.47
CA ALA A 365 -13.11 -26.10 -9.71
C ALA A 365 -12.89 -24.84 -10.56
N LEU A 366 -11.84 -24.05 -10.30
CA LEU A 366 -11.49 -22.87 -11.11
C LEU A 366 -11.14 -23.26 -12.56
N ILE A 367 -10.42 -24.36 -12.76
CA ILE A 367 -10.10 -24.87 -14.10
C ILE A 367 -11.39 -25.27 -14.83
N ALA A 368 -12.27 -26.03 -14.16
CA ALA A 368 -13.55 -26.45 -14.73
C ALA A 368 -14.51 -25.26 -15.01
N ALA A 369 -14.43 -24.19 -14.23
CA ALA A 369 -15.21 -22.98 -14.47
C ALA A 369 -14.88 -22.33 -15.80
N MET A 370 -13.64 -22.42 -16.28
CA MET A 370 -13.23 -21.87 -17.58
C MET A 370 -13.83 -22.62 -18.78
N ASP A 371 -14.36 -23.84 -18.59
CA ASP A 371 -15.03 -24.62 -19.63
C ASP A 371 -16.52 -24.25 -19.76
N LYS A 372 -17.06 -23.50 -18.80
CA LYS A 372 -18.43 -22.97 -18.79
C LYS A 372 -18.47 -21.59 -19.47
N PRO A 373 -19.65 -21.08 -19.89
CA PRO A 373 -19.79 -19.71 -20.34
C PRO A 373 -19.35 -18.72 -19.26
N GLY A 374 -18.45 -17.80 -19.63
CA GLY A 374 -17.95 -16.76 -18.73
C GLY A 374 -18.44 -15.35 -19.15
N LYS A 375 -18.15 -14.37 -18.34
CA LYS A 375 -18.43 -12.97 -18.66
C LYS A 375 -17.36 -12.43 -19.61
N VAL A 376 -17.75 -12.22 -20.88
CA VAL A 376 -16.87 -11.60 -21.87
C VAL A 376 -16.66 -10.13 -21.48
N ARG A 377 -15.40 -9.74 -21.33
CA ARG A 377 -14.97 -8.38 -20.97
C ARG A 377 -14.46 -7.60 -22.15
N VAL A 378 -13.75 -8.28 -23.04
CA VAL A 378 -13.22 -7.71 -24.29
C VAL A 378 -13.48 -8.71 -25.41
N ASN A 379 -13.93 -8.22 -26.54
CA ASN A 379 -14.09 -9.01 -27.77
C ASN A 379 -13.77 -8.12 -28.97
N LEU A 380 -12.62 -8.33 -29.56
CA LEU A 380 -12.14 -7.62 -30.75
C LEU A 380 -11.98 -8.60 -31.92
N GLY A 381 -12.46 -8.23 -33.07
CA GLY A 381 -12.37 -9.08 -34.28
C GLY A 381 -13.22 -10.35 -34.16
N ASP A 382 -12.78 -11.43 -34.79
CA ASP A 382 -13.44 -12.74 -34.87
C ASP A 382 -12.45 -13.86 -34.44
N CYS A 383 -12.38 -14.10 -33.13
CA CYS A 383 -11.53 -15.16 -32.59
C CYS A 383 -11.96 -16.55 -33.06
N ASP A 384 -13.25 -16.82 -33.15
CA ASP A 384 -13.74 -18.16 -33.52
C ASP A 384 -13.34 -18.53 -34.95
N ARG A 385 -13.45 -17.61 -35.87
CA ARG A 385 -12.96 -17.78 -37.24
C ARG A 385 -11.44 -17.96 -37.28
N ALA A 386 -10.70 -17.19 -36.51
CA ALA A 386 -9.23 -17.29 -36.47
C ALA A 386 -8.76 -18.63 -35.92
N PHE A 387 -9.44 -19.18 -34.91
CA PHE A 387 -9.12 -20.49 -34.33
C PHE A 387 -9.61 -21.69 -35.16
N SER A 388 -10.63 -21.53 -36.00
CA SER A 388 -11.11 -22.58 -36.91
C SER A 388 -10.29 -22.75 -38.19
N GLY A 389 -9.35 -21.83 -38.45
CA GLY A 389 -8.49 -21.82 -39.64
C GLY A 389 -7.32 -22.82 -39.54
N ARG A 390 -6.38 -22.72 -40.52
CA ARG A 390 -5.13 -23.53 -40.58
C ARG A 390 -3.99 -22.97 -39.74
N ALA A 391 -4.27 -22.09 -38.79
CA ALA A 391 -3.26 -21.48 -37.91
C ALA A 391 -2.69 -22.53 -36.93
N LYS A 392 -1.40 -22.36 -36.60
CA LYS A 392 -0.79 -23.14 -35.52
C LYS A 392 -1.37 -22.64 -34.17
N ILE A 393 -2.04 -23.53 -33.44
CA ILE A 393 -2.60 -23.22 -32.15
C ILE A 393 -1.54 -23.47 -31.05
N PHE A 394 -1.37 -22.48 -30.18
CA PHE A 394 -0.58 -22.59 -28.98
C PHE A 394 -1.48 -22.34 -27.77
N GLU A 395 -1.37 -23.18 -26.72
CA GLU A 395 -2.20 -23.07 -25.52
C GLU A 395 -1.35 -23.31 -24.26
N ALA A 396 -1.60 -22.53 -23.24
CA ALA A 396 -0.97 -22.65 -21.92
C ALA A 396 -1.96 -22.34 -20.80
N THR A 397 -1.83 -23.05 -19.69
CA THR A 397 -2.59 -22.79 -18.47
C THR A 397 -1.65 -22.44 -17.32
N TYR A 398 -1.91 -21.31 -16.70
CA TYR A 398 -1.12 -20.79 -15.58
C TYR A 398 -1.91 -20.78 -14.28
N SER A 399 -1.23 -20.83 -13.14
CA SER A 399 -1.88 -20.65 -11.84
C SER A 399 -1.03 -19.91 -10.82
N THR A 400 -1.72 -19.26 -9.88
CA THR A 400 -1.13 -18.55 -8.74
C THR A 400 -1.87 -18.92 -7.45
N PRO A 401 -1.15 -19.02 -6.30
CA PRO A 401 -1.76 -19.39 -5.02
C PRO A 401 -2.45 -18.22 -4.32
N TYR A 402 -3.14 -18.51 -3.21
CA TYR A 402 -3.52 -17.48 -2.24
C TYR A 402 -2.28 -16.88 -1.59
N LEU A 403 -2.29 -15.55 -1.36
CA LEU A 403 -1.17 -14.85 -0.72
C LEU A 403 -1.68 -13.82 0.29
N PRO A 404 -1.24 -13.87 1.57
CA PRO A 404 -1.57 -12.91 2.61
C PRO A 404 -0.73 -11.65 2.46
N ARG A 405 -1.03 -10.64 3.26
CA ARG A 405 -0.23 -9.41 3.33
C ARG A 405 1.06 -9.59 4.12
N ALA A 406 1.04 -10.43 5.15
CA ALA A 406 2.18 -10.77 6.02
C ALA A 406 3.02 -9.54 6.45
N ARG A 407 2.35 -8.47 6.87
CA ARG A 407 3.01 -7.24 7.34
C ARG A 407 3.79 -7.48 8.63
N MET A 408 4.83 -6.68 8.90
CA MET A 408 5.66 -6.86 10.09
C MET A 408 4.92 -6.53 11.40
N GLU A 409 4.12 -5.47 11.44
CA GLU A 409 3.25 -5.13 12.57
C GLU A 409 1.95 -5.94 12.48
N PRO A 410 1.68 -6.89 13.42
CA PRO A 410 0.40 -7.61 13.45
C PRO A 410 -0.79 -6.70 13.71
N GLY A 411 -1.99 -7.18 13.41
CA GLY A 411 -3.22 -6.44 13.63
C GLY A 411 -3.37 -5.99 15.09
N ASN A 412 -3.62 -4.70 15.28
CA ASN A 412 -3.81 -4.12 16.61
C ASN A 412 -4.69 -2.88 16.56
N ALA A 413 -5.29 -2.54 17.69
CA ALA A 413 -5.96 -1.27 17.94
C ALA A 413 -6.14 -1.09 19.44
N THR A 414 -6.04 0.15 19.93
CA THR A 414 -6.45 0.52 21.29
C THR A 414 -7.74 1.31 21.22
N VAL A 415 -8.75 0.92 21.98
CA VAL A 415 -10.07 1.54 21.96
C VAL A 415 -10.56 1.81 23.37
N LEU A 416 -11.09 3.02 23.57
CA LEU A 416 -11.84 3.42 24.76
C LEU A 416 -13.25 3.81 24.34
N VAL A 417 -14.25 3.15 24.90
CA VAL A 417 -15.66 3.50 24.75
C VAL A 417 -16.21 4.00 26.06
N THR A 418 -16.76 5.21 26.06
CA THR A 418 -17.54 5.76 27.18
C THR A 418 -19.02 5.75 26.82
N ASP A 419 -19.89 6.39 27.61
CA ASP A 419 -21.33 6.45 27.29
C ASP A 419 -21.64 7.34 26.08
N ASP A 420 -20.79 8.35 25.84
CA ASP A 420 -21.00 9.40 24.85
C ASP A 420 -19.87 9.56 23.84
N ARG A 421 -18.78 8.78 23.97
CA ARG A 421 -17.59 8.98 23.15
C ARG A 421 -16.85 7.66 22.87
N VAL A 422 -16.23 7.58 21.70
CA VAL A 422 -15.28 6.54 21.33
C VAL A 422 -13.95 7.16 20.95
N ASP A 423 -12.85 6.70 21.56
CA ASP A 423 -11.49 7.04 21.17
C ASP A 423 -10.77 5.79 20.64
N ILE A 424 -10.14 5.90 19.46
CA ILE A 424 -9.48 4.79 18.75
C ILE A 424 -8.05 5.21 18.38
N TRP A 425 -7.05 4.52 18.87
CA TRP A 425 -5.64 4.66 18.48
C TRP A 425 -5.27 3.50 17.58
N ILE A 426 -4.97 3.80 16.33
CA ILE A 426 -4.73 2.79 15.30
C ILE A 426 -3.89 3.36 14.14
N GLY A 427 -3.05 2.53 13.55
CA GLY A 427 -2.53 2.77 12.22
C GLY A 427 -3.57 2.35 11.18
N ASP A 428 -4.12 3.29 10.42
CA ASP A 428 -5.28 3.05 9.55
C ASP A 428 -5.13 3.68 8.17
N GLN A 429 -5.44 2.91 7.12
CA GLN A 429 -5.45 3.40 5.74
C GLN A 429 -6.81 3.99 5.31
N SER A 430 -7.85 3.82 6.12
CA SER A 430 -9.22 4.28 5.84
C SER A 430 -9.91 4.78 7.12
N PRO A 431 -9.38 5.83 7.78
CA PRO A 431 -9.81 6.25 9.11
C PRO A 431 -11.31 6.57 9.21
N GLN A 432 -11.90 7.07 8.13
CA GLN A 432 -13.32 7.37 8.11
C GLN A 432 -14.18 6.08 8.13
N GLU A 433 -13.76 5.04 7.40
CA GLU A 433 -14.48 3.75 7.42
C GLU A 433 -14.45 3.15 8.84
N THR A 434 -13.33 3.25 9.56
CA THR A 434 -13.23 2.78 10.94
C THR A 434 -14.10 3.60 11.90
N ARG A 435 -14.21 4.92 11.74
CA ARG A 435 -15.14 5.76 12.50
C ARG A 435 -16.59 5.34 12.28
N PHE A 436 -16.96 5.09 11.03
CA PHE A 436 -18.30 4.59 10.68
C PHE A 436 -18.58 3.23 11.33
N SER A 437 -17.66 2.25 11.24
CA SER A 437 -17.80 0.95 11.90
C SER A 437 -17.96 1.10 13.42
N ALA A 438 -17.19 1.99 14.04
CA ALA A 438 -17.29 2.26 15.47
C ALA A 438 -18.64 2.82 15.85
N SER A 439 -19.17 3.78 15.10
CA SER A 439 -20.51 4.32 15.32
C SER A 439 -21.59 3.24 15.22
N LYS A 440 -21.47 2.33 14.24
CA LYS A 440 -22.44 1.23 14.07
C LYS A 440 -22.38 0.21 15.21
N ILE A 441 -21.17 -0.15 15.66
CA ILE A 441 -20.98 -1.17 16.72
C ILE A 441 -21.37 -0.63 18.09
N THR A 442 -21.08 0.64 18.38
CA THR A 442 -21.26 1.22 19.71
C THR A 442 -22.59 1.94 19.90
N GLY A 443 -23.24 2.34 18.79
CA GLY A 443 -24.42 3.21 18.78
C GLY A 443 -24.11 4.68 19.02
N ILE A 444 -22.85 5.05 19.22
CA ILE A 444 -22.41 6.44 19.44
C ILE A 444 -22.35 7.16 18.09
N PRO A 445 -22.87 8.41 17.97
CA PRO A 445 -22.82 9.16 16.74
C PRO A 445 -21.40 9.30 16.17
N GLU A 446 -21.23 9.22 14.85
CA GLU A 446 -19.90 9.25 14.20
C GLU A 446 -19.11 10.53 14.53
N GLN A 447 -19.77 11.65 14.77
CA GLN A 447 -19.15 12.91 15.20
C GLN A 447 -18.43 12.79 16.55
N ASP A 448 -18.85 11.87 17.42
CA ASP A 448 -18.29 11.63 18.75
C ASP A 448 -17.34 10.42 18.76
N VAL A 449 -16.98 9.91 17.59
CA VAL A 449 -15.94 8.92 17.38
C VAL A 449 -14.63 9.62 17.00
N TYR A 450 -13.63 9.54 17.84
CA TYR A 450 -12.30 10.17 17.68
C TYR A 450 -11.28 9.14 17.29
N LEU A 451 -10.62 9.35 16.15
CA LEU A 451 -9.56 8.46 15.67
C LEU A 451 -8.19 9.16 15.74
N HIS A 452 -7.30 8.57 16.51
CA HIS A 452 -5.94 9.02 16.74
C HIS A 452 -4.99 8.20 15.88
N MET A 453 -4.52 8.81 14.78
CA MET A 453 -3.68 8.15 13.80
C MET A 453 -2.31 7.81 14.35
N CYS A 454 -1.93 6.54 14.29
CA CYS A 454 -0.58 6.03 14.51
C CYS A 454 0.13 5.74 13.18
N HIS A 455 1.46 5.62 13.21
CA HIS A 455 2.19 5.05 12.09
C HIS A 455 1.84 3.57 11.91
N LEU A 456 1.98 3.09 10.69
CA LEU A 456 1.77 1.70 10.33
C LEU A 456 3.10 0.97 10.10
N GLY A 457 3.28 -0.19 10.71
CA GLY A 457 4.38 -1.12 10.46
C GLY A 457 4.18 -1.97 9.22
N GLY A 458 3.84 -1.31 8.09
CA GLY A 458 3.54 -1.91 6.81
C GLY A 458 2.04 -2.04 6.53
N GLY A 459 1.67 -2.19 5.27
CA GLY A 459 0.27 -2.32 4.86
C GLY A 459 0.05 -3.39 3.79
N PHE A 460 0.72 -3.27 2.66
CA PHE A 460 0.71 -4.18 1.51
C PHE A 460 -0.68 -4.58 0.98
N GLY A 461 -1.65 -3.74 1.23
CA GLY A 461 -3.06 -3.89 0.98
C GLY A 461 -3.79 -3.10 2.05
N ARG A 462 -5.07 -3.21 2.22
CA ARG A 462 -5.78 -2.43 3.23
C ARG A 462 -5.45 -2.87 4.65
N ASN A 463 -4.93 -1.94 5.43
CA ASN A 463 -4.85 -2.04 6.87
C ASN A 463 -5.70 -0.92 7.48
N GLY A 464 -6.86 -1.18 7.81
CA GLY A 464 -7.94 -0.31 8.23
C GLY A 464 -9.22 -0.88 7.68
N ASN A 465 -10.33 -0.68 8.34
CA ASN A 465 -11.56 -1.35 8.00
C ASN A 465 -11.36 -2.87 7.88
N GLY A 466 -10.63 -3.44 8.84
CA GLY A 466 -10.36 -4.86 8.94
C GLY A 466 -10.82 -5.42 10.30
N PRO A 467 -10.90 -6.75 10.43
CA PRO A 467 -11.46 -7.39 11.62
C PRO A 467 -10.83 -6.94 12.94
N GLN A 468 -9.54 -6.56 12.93
CA GLN A 468 -8.86 -6.11 14.16
C GLN A 468 -9.46 -4.85 14.79
N ALA A 469 -9.85 -3.88 13.95
CA ALA A 469 -10.48 -2.65 14.45
C ALA A 469 -11.87 -2.96 15.01
N GLU A 470 -12.67 -3.74 14.30
CA GLU A 470 -14.03 -4.10 14.71
C GLU A 470 -14.05 -4.99 15.95
N GLN A 471 -13.11 -5.96 16.02
CA GLN A 471 -12.92 -6.78 17.24
C GLN A 471 -12.56 -5.89 18.45
N ALA A 472 -11.59 -4.97 18.29
CA ALA A 472 -11.18 -4.08 19.37
C ALA A 472 -12.32 -3.15 19.83
N ILE A 473 -13.09 -2.60 18.88
CA ILE A 473 -14.26 -1.75 19.16
C ILE A 473 -15.34 -2.56 19.88
N TYR A 474 -15.63 -3.76 19.40
CA TYR A 474 -16.59 -4.66 20.03
C TYR A 474 -16.20 -4.98 21.48
N LEU A 475 -14.95 -5.38 21.72
CA LEU A 475 -14.45 -5.73 23.05
C LEU A 475 -14.45 -4.53 23.99
N ALA A 476 -14.07 -3.34 23.51
CA ALA A 476 -14.12 -2.11 24.30
C ALA A 476 -15.56 -1.69 24.63
N ASN A 477 -16.49 -1.91 23.71
CA ASN A 477 -17.91 -1.64 23.95
C ASN A 477 -18.53 -2.54 25.04
N GLN A 478 -18.01 -3.77 25.21
CA GLN A 478 -18.38 -4.66 26.31
C GLN A 478 -17.67 -4.29 27.63
N ASN A 479 -16.68 -3.39 27.60
CA ASN A 479 -15.87 -2.96 28.75
C ASN A 479 -15.81 -1.43 28.86
N ARG A 480 -16.95 -0.76 28.72
CA ARG A 480 -17.03 0.71 28.72
C ARG A 480 -16.29 1.33 29.92
N GLY A 481 -15.61 2.43 29.67
CA GLY A 481 -14.77 3.11 30.66
C GLY A 481 -13.36 2.55 30.82
N THR A 482 -13.05 1.40 30.21
CA THR A 482 -11.72 0.78 30.27
C THR A 482 -11.10 0.76 28.87
N PRO A 483 -9.90 1.35 28.66
CA PRO A 483 -9.19 1.22 27.39
C PRO A 483 -8.79 -0.24 27.15
N ILE A 484 -9.12 -0.78 25.98
CA ILE A 484 -8.76 -2.15 25.57
C ILE A 484 -7.76 -2.07 24.43
N HIS A 485 -6.59 -2.68 24.60
CA HIS A 485 -5.60 -2.86 23.56
C HIS A 485 -5.66 -4.29 23.01
N LEU A 486 -6.23 -4.44 21.83
CA LEU A 486 -6.20 -5.69 21.08
C LEU A 486 -4.90 -5.81 20.30
N LEU A 487 -4.21 -6.94 20.43
CA LEU A 487 -3.03 -7.27 19.63
C LEU A 487 -3.12 -8.74 19.16
N TRP A 488 -3.09 -8.92 17.84
CA TRP A 488 -3.02 -10.24 17.24
C TRP A 488 -1.65 -10.89 17.42
N THR A 489 -1.61 -12.21 17.51
CA THR A 489 -0.40 -12.98 17.23
C THR A 489 -0.13 -12.97 15.72
N ARG A 490 1.02 -13.47 15.29
CA ARG A 490 1.29 -13.64 13.86
C ARG A 490 0.33 -14.65 13.24
N GLU A 491 0.04 -15.72 13.95
CA GLU A 491 -0.89 -16.76 13.51
C GLU A 491 -2.30 -16.19 13.32
N GLU A 492 -2.76 -15.35 14.24
CA GLU A 492 -4.05 -14.66 14.11
C GLU A 492 -4.07 -13.69 12.93
N ASP A 493 -2.95 -12.95 12.69
CA ASP A 493 -2.83 -12.04 11.54
C ASP A 493 -2.92 -12.80 10.20
N PHE A 494 -2.43 -14.04 10.14
CA PHE A 494 -2.60 -14.90 8.97
C PHE A 494 -4.05 -15.39 8.80
N ILE A 495 -4.71 -15.76 9.89
CA ILE A 495 -6.10 -16.28 9.86
C ILE A 495 -7.09 -15.12 9.60
N SER A 496 -6.93 -14.00 10.29
CA SER A 496 -7.92 -12.90 10.26
C SER A 496 -7.63 -11.82 9.22
N THR A 497 -6.78 -12.11 8.21
CA THR A 497 -6.49 -11.20 7.09
C THR A 497 -7.32 -11.54 5.85
N THR A 498 -7.14 -10.75 4.79
CA THR A 498 -7.63 -11.09 3.45
C THR A 498 -6.47 -11.44 2.53
N TYR A 499 -6.73 -12.30 1.55
CA TYR A 499 -5.73 -12.85 0.63
C TYR A 499 -5.90 -12.28 -0.77
N ARG A 500 -4.80 -12.14 -1.53
CA ARG A 500 -4.91 -12.13 -2.99
C ARG A 500 -5.43 -13.49 -3.39
N SER A 501 -6.46 -13.51 -4.23
CA SER A 501 -7.12 -14.74 -4.66
C SER A 501 -6.15 -15.71 -5.33
N MET A 502 -6.35 -17.00 -5.07
CA MET A 502 -5.92 -18.04 -6.00
C MET A 502 -6.53 -17.76 -7.36
N GLY A 503 -5.75 -17.94 -8.43
CA GLY A 503 -6.21 -17.71 -9.78
C GLY A 503 -5.65 -18.73 -10.77
N VAL A 504 -6.40 -18.98 -11.83
CA VAL A 504 -5.97 -19.75 -12.99
C VAL A 504 -6.27 -18.98 -14.26
N ALA A 505 -5.44 -19.14 -15.28
CA ALA A 505 -5.65 -18.54 -16.57
C ALA A 505 -5.31 -19.52 -17.69
N ARG A 506 -6.20 -19.66 -18.66
CA ARG A 506 -5.95 -20.39 -19.91
C ARG A 506 -5.81 -19.37 -21.04
N LEU A 507 -4.66 -19.37 -21.69
CA LEU A 507 -4.37 -18.53 -22.81
C LEU A 507 -4.18 -19.39 -24.07
N ARG A 508 -4.82 -18.99 -25.16
CA ARG A 508 -4.70 -19.63 -26.46
C ARG A 508 -4.32 -18.60 -27.50
N ALA A 509 -3.41 -18.94 -28.39
CA ALA A 509 -3.05 -18.12 -29.52
C ALA A 509 -3.12 -18.92 -30.84
N ALA A 510 -3.62 -18.28 -31.88
CA ALA A 510 -3.49 -18.74 -33.27
C ALA A 510 -2.36 -17.97 -33.93
N LEU A 511 -1.33 -18.67 -34.41
CA LEU A 511 -0.17 -18.07 -35.06
C LEU A 511 -0.25 -18.25 -36.55
N ASN A 512 0.12 -17.21 -37.35
CA ASN A 512 0.30 -17.32 -38.79
C ASN A 512 1.60 -18.08 -39.12
N ALA A 513 1.87 -18.24 -40.41
CA ALA A 513 3.07 -18.97 -40.88
C ALA A 513 4.39 -18.33 -40.41
N ASP A 514 4.42 -17.02 -40.19
CA ASP A 514 5.59 -16.28 -39.74
C ASP A 514 5.72 -16.25 -38.21
N GLY A 515 4.82 -16.93 -37.47
CA GLY A 515 4.82 -17.00 -36.00
C GLY A 515 4.20 -15.80 -35.29
N TRP A 516 3.47 -14.92 -36.01
CA TRP A 516 2.78 -13.79 -35.37
C TRP A 516 1.37 -14.17 -34.92
N PRO A 517 0.89 -13.67 -33.79
CA PRO A 517 -0.45 -13.97 -33.29
C PRO A 517 -1.51 -13.26 -34.15
N ILE A 518 -2.42 -14.04 -34.73
CA ILE A 518 -3.61 -13.56 -35.44
C ILE A 518 -4.85 -13.57 -34.54
N ALA A 519 -4.84 -14.35 -33.46
CA ALA A 519 -5.85 -14.32 -32.42
C ALA A 519 -5.21 -14.68 -31.07
N ILE A 520 -5.72 -14.06 -30.00
CA ILE A 520 -5.47 -14.49 -28.62
C ILE A 520 -6.79 -14.55 -27.87
N GLU A 521 -7.05 -15.68 -27.20
CA GLU A 521 -8.13 -15.84 -26.25
C GLU A 521 -7.56 -16.03 -24.85
N VAL A 522 -8.08 -15.27 -23.90
CA VAL A 522 -7.73 -15.34 -22.49
C VAL A 522 -8.99 -15.68 -21.67
N ARG A 523 -8.92 -16.73 -20.88
CA ARG A 523 -9.93 -17.11 -19.90
C ARG A 523 -9.28 -17.10 -18.52
N THR A 524 -9.81 -16.35 -17.59
CA THR A 524 -9.32 -16.36 -16.19
C THR A 524 -10.44 -16.81 -15.27
N ALA A 525 -10.10 -17.61 -14.27
CA ALA A 525 -11.00 -17.99 -13.21
C ALA A 525 -10.40 -17.70 -11.84
N MET A 526 -11.20 -17.15 -10.94
CA MET A 526 -10.81 -16.81 -9.57
C MET A 526 -12.01 -16.80 -8.63
N ASP A 527 -11.75 -16.66 -7.33
CA ASP A 527 -12.78 -16.57 -6.32
C ASP A 527 -13.73 -15.39 -6.62
N GLU A 528 -15.04 -15.62 -6.53
CA GLU A 528 -16.07 -14.63 -6.81
C GLU A 528 -15.91 -13.35 -5.97
N GLN A 529 -15.41 -13.48 -4.74
CA GLN A 529 -15.19 -12.34 -3.83
C GLN A 529 -13.97 -11.49 -4.21
N ALA A 530 -13.19 -11.87 -5.24
CA ALA A 530 -11.96 -11.16 -5.58
C ALA A 530 -12.25 -9.76 -6.14
N PRO A 531 -11.85 -8.68 -5.45
CA PRO A 531 -11.99 -7.34 -6.01
C PRO A 531 -10.98 -7.14 -7.14
N GLY A 532 -11.46 -6.70 -8.32
CA GLY A 532 -10.61 -6.30 -9.43
C GLY A 532 -9.81 -7.41 -10.12
N PRO A 533 -10.29 -8.68 -10.19
CA PRO A 533 -9.59 -9.74 -10.89
C PRO A 533 -9.42 -9.45 -12.39
N THR A 534 -10.19 -8.51 -12.87
CA THR A 534 -10.32 -8.17 -14.30
C THR A 534 -9.59 -6.91 -14.69
N ALA A 535 -9.06 -6.16 -13.72
CA ALA A 535 -8.54 -4.81 -13.95
C ALA A 535 -7.37 -4.72 -14.94
N CYS A 536 -6.71 -5.85 -15.23
CA CYS A 536 -5.51 -5.88 -16.06
C CYS A 536 -5.74 -6.39 -17.48
N PHE A 537 -6.87 -7.08 -17.73
CA PHE A 537 -7.21 -7.61 -19.06
C PHE A 537 -8.47 -6.97 -19.67
N ASP A 538 -9.19 -6.15 -18.93
CA ASP A 538 -10.43 -5.51 -19.38
C ASP A 538 -10.23 -4.37 -20.41
N LYS A 539 -9.00 -4.20 -20.87
CA LYS A 539 -8.62 -3.33 -22.00
C LYS A 539 -8.04 -4.15 -23.14
N ALA A 540 -7.96 -3.54 -24.30
CA ALA A 540 -7.25 -4.12 -25.44
C ALA A 540 -5.83 -4.53 -25.04
N SER A 541 -5.33 -5.61 -25.61
CA SER A 541 -3.95 -6.06 -25.37
C SER A 541 -2.94 -4.94 -25.63
N ARG A 542 -1.93 -4.81 -24.75
CA ARG A 542 -0.77 -3.92 -25.01
C ARG A 542 0.04 -4.33 -26.24
N TYR A 543 -0.14 -5.56 -26.69
CA TYR A 543 0.45 -6.13 -27.89
C TYR A 543 -0.58 -6.20 -28.99
N TYR A 544 -0.21 -5.88 -30.23
CA TYR A 544 -1.11 -5.94 -31.36
C TYR A 544 -1.55 -7.39 -31.66
N VAL A 545 -2.85 -7.59 -31.61
CA VAL A 545 -3.50 -8.84 -32.02
C VAL A 545 -4.80 -8.48 -32.76
N PRO A 546 -4.99 -8.89 -34.00
CA PRO A 546 -6.19 -8.53 -34.76
C PRO A 546 -7.49 -9.03 -34.16
N ASN A 547 -7.46 -10.21 -33.52
CA ASN A 547 -8.60 -10.83 -32.87
C ASN A 547 -8.24 -11.13 -31.41
N TYR A 548 -8.95 -10.53 -30.47
CA TYR A 548 -8.67 -10.69 -29.05
C TYR A 548 -9.95 -10.87 -28.25
N ARG A 549 -10.02 -11.95 -27.47
CA ARG A 549 -11.15 -12.20 -26.56
C ARG A 549 -10.66 -12.43 -25.15
N PHE A 550 -11.25 -11.71 -24.20
CA PHE A 550 -11.02 -11.92 -22.79
C PHE A 550 -12.33 -12.19 -22.06
N SER A 551 -12.36 -13.27 -21.30
CA SER A 551 -13.49 -13.63 -20.44
C SER A 551 -13.06 -13.95 -19.01
N THR A 552 -13.94 -13.62 -18.06
CA THR A 552 -13.77 -13.94 -16.65
C THR A 552 -14.78 -14.97 -16.20
N HIS A 553 -14.32 -15.90 -15.37
CA HIS A 553 -15.09 -16.95 -14.73
C HIS A 553 -14.88 -16.85 -13.24
N THR A 554 -15.85 -17.27 -12.44
CA THR A 554 -15.78 -17.20 -10.98
C THR A 554 -16.29 -18.49 -10.36
N GLU A 555 -15.74 -18.84 -9.21
CA GLU A 555 -16.28 -19.80 -8.26
C GLU A 555 -16.31 -19.15 -6.89
N ALA A 556 -17.30 -19.48 -6.07
CA ALA A 556 -17.44 -18.93 -4.74
C ALA A 556 -16.81 -19.84 -3.70
N PHE A 557 -15.78 -19.35 -3.03
CA PHE A 557 -15.15 -20.02 -1.91
C PHE A 557 -15.36 -19.24 -0.62
N HIS A 558 -14.91 -19.81 0.49
CA HIS A 558 -15.05 -19.19 1.83
C HIS A 558 -13.82 -18.43 2.29
N ILE A 559 -12.71 -18.43 1.53
CA ILE A 559 -11.49 -17.70 1.90
C ILE A 559 -11.72 -16.20 1.69
N PRO A 560 -11.46 -15.35 2.69
CA PRO A 560 -11.68 -13.90 2.56
C PRO A 560 -10.69 -13.30 1.56
N VAL A 561 -11.19 -12.85 0.42
CA VAL A 561 -10.38 -12.25 -0.62
C VAL A 561 -10.35 -10.73 -0.49
N GLY A 562 -9.19 -10.15 -0.72
CA GLY A 562 -8.98 -8.72 -0.65
C GLY A 562 -7.74 -8.24 -1.39
N THR A 563 -7.47 -6.95 -1.26
CA THR A 563 -6.31 -6.35 -1.92
C THR A 563 -5.00 -6.75 -1.22
N ARG A 564 -4.02 -7.16 -2.01
CA ARG A 564 -2.61 -7.29 -1.66
C ARG A 564 -1.79 -6.49 -2.67
N ARG A 565 -0.56 -6.08 -2.35
CA ARG A 565 0.30 -5.24 -3.21
C ARG A 565 0.23 -5.72 -4.66
N GLY A 566 -0.23 -4.83 -5.56
CA GLY A 566 -0.45 -5.13 -6.99
C GLY A 566 -1.86 -5.63 -7.35
N VAL A 567 -2.72 -5.96 -6.37
CA VAL A 567 -4.08 -6.50 -6.59
C VAL A 567 -4.06 -7.75 -7.48
N GLY A 568 -4.69 -7.73 -8.66
CA GLY A 568 -4.64 -8.80 -9.66
C GLY A 568 -3.49 -8.70 -10.66
N THR A 569 -2.83 -7.51 -10.75
CA THR A 569 -1.78 -7.25 -11.76
C THR A 569 -0.64 -8.26 -11.72
N PRO A 570 -0.09 -8.67 -10.54
CA PRO A 570 1.02 -9.61 -10.52
C PRO A 570 0.69 -10.97 -11.15
N ALA A 571 -0.50 -11.50 -10.88
CA ALA A 571 -0.94 -12.75 -11.49
C ALA A 571 -1.12 -12.59 -13.00
N HIS A 572 -1.77 -11.49 -13.42
CA HIS A 572 -2.04 -11.25 -14.84
C HIS A 572 -0.78 -10.95 -15.64
N ASP A 573 0.20 -10.22 -15.10
CA ASP A 573 1.47 -9.98 -15.78
C ASP A 573 2.31 -11.26 -15.83
N PHE A 574 2.27 -12.10 -14.80
CA PHE A 574 2.86 -13.43 -14.86
C PHE A 574 2.28 -14.25 -16.02
N TYR A 575 0.95 -14.32 -16.14
CA TYR A 575 0.29 -15.08 -17.20
C TYR A 575 0.59 -14.51 -18.59
N ARG A 576 0.46 -13.20 -18.75
CA ARG A 576 0.60 -12.54 -20.04
C ARG A 576 2.04 -12.49 -20.55
N GLU A 577 2.96 -12.05 -19.69
CA GLU A 577 4.36 -11.89 -20.10
C GLU A 577 5.04 -13.24 -20.33
N SER A 578 4.76 -14.25 -19.47
CA SER A 578 5.21 -15.62 -19.71
C SER A 578 4.64 -16.20 -21.01
N PHE A 579 3.36 -15.94 -21.31
CA PHE A 579 2.75 -16.39 -22.54
C PHE A 579 3.36 -15.73 -23.77
N MET A 580 3.70 -14.44 -23.69
CA MET A 580 4.39 -13.73 -24.79
C MET A 580 5.80 -14.28 -25.04
N ASP A 581 6.54 -14.65 -23.99
CA ASP A 581 7.83 -15.34 -24.11
C ASP A 581 7.66 -16.69 -24.81
N GLU A 582 6.67 -17.47 -24.39
CA GLU A 582 6.38 -18.77 -24.98
C GLU A 582 6.01 -18.65 -26.48
N LEU A 583 5.26 -17.63 -26.86
CA LEU A 583 4.93 -17.36 -28.27
C LEU A 583 6.17 -16.95 -29.06
N ALA A 584 7.04 -16.10 -28.52
CA ALA A 584 8.28 -15.69 -29.15
C ALA A 584 9.20 -16.91 -29.41
N HIS A 585 9.39 -17.76 -28.39
CA HIS A 585 10.16 -19.00 -28.52
C HIS A 585 9.53 -19.98 -29.52
N ALA A 586 8.21 -20.17 -29.48
CA ALA A 586 7.48 -21.04 -30.43
C ALA A 586 7.56 -20.55 -31.89
N ALA A 587 7.77 -19.25 -32.07
CA ALA A 587 7.99 -18.59 -33.35
C ALA A 587 9.46 -18.55 -33.78
N GLY A 588 10.39 -19.00 -32.92
CA GLY A 588 11.85 -18.90 -33.16
C GLY A 588 12.35 -17.45 -33.24
N LYS A 589 11.70 -16.54 -32.49
CA LYS A 589 12.01 -15.10 -32.49
C LYS A 589 12.58 -14.65 -31.16
N ASP A 590 13.42 -13.62 -31.21
CA ASP A 590 13.93 -12.95 -30.02
C ASP A 590 12.78 -12.31 -29.22
N PRO A 591 12.64 -12.57 -27.90
CA PRO A 591 11.53 -12.06 -27.08
C PRO A 591 11.44 -10.53 -27.01
N TYR A 592 12.58 -9.81 -27.05
CA TYR A 592 12.61 -8.34 -27.08
C TYR A 592 12.07 -7.83 -28.43
N LEU A 593 12.61 -8.33 -29.54
CA LEU A 593 12.20 -7.91 -30.89
C LEU A 593 10.75 -8.30 -31.19
N TYR A 594 10.31 -9.44 -30.66
CA TYR A 594 8.91 -9.90 -30.78
C TYR A 594 7.93 -8.93 -30.13
N ARG A 595 8.20 -8.54 -28.87
CA ARG A 595 7.38 -7.54 -28.17
C ARG A 595 7.41 -6.19 -28.86
N ARG A 596 8.60 -5.72 -29.23
CA ARG A 596 8.81 -4.43 -29.89
C ARG A 596 8.01 -4.32 -31.18
N GLU A 597 8.03 -5.36 -32.00
CA GLU A 597 7.28 -5.41 -33.25
C GLU A 597 5.77 -5.40 -33.00
N LEU A 598 5.27 -6.21 -32.07
CA LEU A 598 3.85 -6.23 -31.75
C LEU A 598 3.36 -4.88 -31.19
N ILE A 599 4.16 -4.18 -30.40
CA ILE A 599 3.83 -2.84 -29.91
C ILE A 599 3.79 -1.84 -31.05
N SER A 600 4.75 -1.89 -31.97
CA SER A 600 4.84 -0.96 -33.11
C SER A 600 3.57 -0.96 -33.98
N ARG A 601 2.89 -2.11 -34.06
CA ARG A 601 1.64 -2.31 -34.81
C ARG A 601 0.39 -1.81 -34.09
N THR A 602 0.47 -1.44 -32.80
CA THR A 602 -0.69 -0.93 -32.05
C THR A 602 -1.04 0.49 -32.46
N ASN A 603 -2.29 0.90 -32.16
CA ASN A 603 -2.74 2.28 -32.27
C ASN A 603 -2.77 3.00 -30.89
N LEU A 604 -2.04 2.46 -29.89
CA LEU A 604 -1.99 3.07 -28.57
C LEU A 604 -1.27 4.43 -28.63
N PRO A 605 -1.81 5.48 -28.02
CA PRO A 605 -1.23 6.82 -28.10
C PRO A 605 0.17 6.91 -27.47
N TYR A 606 0.48 6.01 -26.54
CA TYR A 606 1.75 5.92 -25.80
C TYR A 606 2.68 4.78 -26.29
N LYS A 607 2.44 4.24 -27.50
CA LYS A 607 3.28 3.14 -28.02
C LYS A 607 4.77 3.53 -28.18
N ALA A 608 5.04 4.79 -28.47
CA ALA A 608 6.42 5.28 -28.56
C ALA A 608 7.15 5.18 -27.23
N ASP A 609 6.47 5.49 -26.13
CA ASP A 609 7.02 5.39 -24.78
C ASP A 609 7.22 3.93 -24.36
N MET A 610 6.32 3.03 -24.78
CA MET A 610 6.48 1.59 -24.56
C MET A 610 7.71 1.04 -25.28
N ILE A 611 7.93 1.44 -26.53
CA ILE A 611 9.12 1.05 -27.32
C ILE A 611 10.37 1.63 -26.67
N LYS A 612 10.34 2.91 -26.27
CA LYS A 612 11.45 3.55 -25.58
C LYS A 612 11.82 2.84 -24.28
N ALA A 613 10.84 2.45 -23.47
CA ALA A 613 11.08 1.69 -22.24
C ALA A 613 11.77 0.35 -22.54
N LEU A 614 11.26 -0.42 -23.50
CA LEU A 614 11.86 -1.70 -23.90
C LEU A 614 13.27 -1.53 -24.44
N ASP A 615 13.49 -0.57 -25.35
CA ASP A 615 14.78 -0.32 -25.97
C ASP A 615 15.81 0.10 -24.90
N THR A 616 15.42 0.97 -23.96
CA THR A 616 16.29 1.40 -22.85
C THR A 616 16.63 0.25 -21.91
N ALA A 617 15.67 -0.59 -21.51
CA ALA A 617 15.93 -1.73 -20.64
C ALA A 617 16.84 -2.77 -21.32
N ALA A 618 16.64 -3.02 -22.61
CA ALA A 618 17.49 -3.90 -23.42
C ALA A 618 18.93 -3.36 -23.52
N GLU A 619 19.09 -2.06 -23.77
CA GLU A 619 20.40 -1.40 -23.82
C GLU A 619 21.12 -1.48 -22.46
N MET A 620 20.46 -1.11 -21.35
CA MET A 620 21.01 -1.14 -20.00
C MET A 620 21.54 -2.52 -19.61
N SER A 621 20.81 -3.57 -19.98
CA SER A 621 21.18 -4.96 -19.65
C SER A 621 22.24 -5.56 -20.56
N GLY A 622 22.57 -4.91 -21.69
CA GLY A 622 23.39 -5.49 -22.75
C GLY A 622 22.69 -6.67 -23.44
N TRP A 623 21.39 -6.54 -23.74
CA TRP A 623 20.62 -7.57 -24.43
C TRP A 623 21.32 -8.07 -25.68
N GLY A 624 21.32 -9.37 -25.93
CA GLY A 624 22.01 -10.00 -27.04
C GLY A 624 23.51 -10.32 -26.82
N THR A 625 24.12 -9.80 -25.75
CA THR A 625 25.49 -10.21 -25.42
C THR A 625 25.50 -11.59 -24.73
N PRO A 626 26.48 -12.46 -25.04
CA PRO A 626 26.57 -13.78 -24.43
C PRO A 626 26.67 -13.72 -22.91
N LEU A 627 26.06 -14.69 -22.25
CA LEU A 627 26.14 -14.90 -20.80
C LEU A 627 26.91 -16.20 -20.49
N PRO A 628 27.46 -16.33 -19.28
CA PRO A 628 27.98 -17.62 -18.79
C PRO A 628 26.92 -18.72 -18.83
N GLN A 629 27.34 -19.97 -18.93
CA GLN A 629 26.44 -21.12 -18.82
C GLN A 629 25.71 -21.09 -17.47
N GLY A 630 24.43 -21.42 -17.47
CA GLY A 630 23.57 -21.35 -16.29
C GLY A 630 23.03 -19.95 -15.99
N MET A 631 23.24 -18.98 -16.90
CA MET A 631 22.65 -17.64 -16.81
C MET A 631 21.80 -17.32 -18.03
N ALA A 632 20.73 -16.56 -17.81
CA ALA A 632 19.86 -16.06 -18.88
C ALA A 632 19.36 -14.66 -18.58
N ARG A 633 18.95 -13.94 -19.63
CA ARG A 633 18.19 -12.67 -19.56
C ARG A 633 16.78 -12.89 -20.06
N ALA A 634 15.82 -12.34 -19.32
CA ALA A 634 14.43 -12.27 -19.72
C ALA A 634 13.94 -10.83 -19.70
N ILE A 635 13.13 -10.44 -20.67
CA ILE A 635 12.60 -9.07 -20.81
C ILE A 635 11.08 -9.08 -20.70
N ALA A 636 10.54 -8.09 -19.99
CA ALA A 636 9.10 -7.90 -19.88
C ALA A 636 8.72 -6.42 -19.89
N LEU A 637 7.47 -6.16 -20.27
CA LEU A 637 6.90 -4.82 -20.27
C LEU A 637 5.67 -4.78 -19.39
N GLU A 638 5.58 -3.75 -18.59
CA GLU A 638 4.40 -3.42 -17.79
C GLU A 638 3.78 -2.13 -18.30
N GLU A 639 2.49 -2.18 -18.48
CA GLU A 639 1.67 -1.04 -18.83
C GLU A 639 0.45 -1.06 -17.92
N ARG A 640 0.26 0.01 -17.17
CA ARG A 640 -0.95 0.19 -16.41
C ARG A 640 -1.79 1.33 -16.96
N GLY A 641 -2.93 0.91 -17.40
CA GLY A 641 -3.93 1.60 -18.14
C GLY A 641 -4.13 3.08 -17.93
N ALA A 642 -4.49 3.72 -19.01
CA ALA A 642 -4.99 5.08 -19.04
C ALA A 642 -6.21 5.24 -18.10
N GLU A 643 -5.95 5.54 -16.84
CA GLU A 643 -6.94 6.20 -16.01
C GLU A 643 -6.91 7.67 -16.45
N ALA A 644 -7.97 8.40 -16.31
CA ALA A 644 -8.20 9.79 -16.72
C ALA A 644 -7.03 10.49 -17.45
N GLY A 645 -7.18 10.77 -18.74
CA GLY A 645 -6.18 11.50 -19.53
C GLY A 645 -5.52 10.71 -20.67
N GLY A 646 -5.81 9.42 -20.83
CA GLY A 646 -5.40 8.65 -22.02
C GLY A 646 -3.96 8.12 -21.99
N HIS A 647 -3.20 8.29 -20.90
CA HIS A 647 -1.82 7.80 -20.77
C HIS A 647 -1.71 6.67 -19.73
N ALA A 648 -0.93 5.65 -20.07
CA ALA A 648 -0.59 4.55 -19.18
C ALA A 648 0.74 4.83 -18.49
N THR A 649 0.95 4.32 -17.27
CA THR A 649 2.29 4.25 -16.68
C THR A 649 3.03 3.04 -17.23
N ILE A 650 4.26 3.25 -17.68
CA ILE A 650 5.05 2.28 -18.43
C ILE A 650 6.34 1.96 -17.68
N SER A 651 6.66 0.67 -17.59
CA SER A 651 7.91 0.14 -17.07
C SER A 651 8.35 -1.05 -17.90
N ALA A 652 9.60 -1.10 -18.32
CA ALA A 652 10.19 -2.29 -18.92
C ALA A 652 11.34 -2.79 -18.05
N GLN A 653 11.50 -4.09 -17.98
CA GLN A 653 12.49 -4.72 -17.12
C GLN A 653 13.23 -5.83 -17.85
N VAL A 654 14.54 -5.92 -17.59
CA VAL A 654 15.34 -7.10 -17.93
C VAL A 654 15.84 -7.73 -16.63
N HIS A 655 15.59 -9.02 -16.49
CA HIS A 655 15.97 -9.84 -15.36
C HIS A 655 17.11 -10.75 -15.79
N THR A 656 18.29 -10.59 -15.17
CA THR A 656 19.42 -11.52 -15.32
C THR A 656 19.38 -12.52 -14.18
N VAL A 657 19.21 -13.79 -14.52
CA VAL A 657 19.01 -14.89 -13.57
C VAL A 657 20.10 -15.93 -13.78
N SER A 658 20.63 -16.48 -12.68
CA SER A 658 21.47 -17.66 -12.67
C SER A 658 20.76 -18.83 -12.02
N ILE A 659 21.05 -20.05 -12.50
CA ILE A 659 20.55 -21.29 -11.91
C ILE A 659 21.75 -22.25 -11.79
N SER A 660 22.03 -22.72 -10.57
CA SER A 660 23.04 -23.73 -10.39
C SER A 660 22.57 -25.08 -10.95
N LYS A 661 23.49 -26.02 -11.15
CA LYS A 661 23.13 -27.38 -11.61
C LYS A 661 22.21 -28.10 -10.63
N GLU A 662 22.31 -27.76 -9.36
CA GLU A 662 21.48 -28.27 -8.27
C GLU A 662 20.08 -27.61 -8.21
N GLY A 663 19.83 -26.59 -9.05
CA GLY A 663 18.53 -25.91 -9.15
C GLY A 663 18.38 -24.68 -8.25
N GLU A 664 19.46 -24.14 -7.69
CA GLU A 664 19.42 -22.90 -6.94
C GLU A 664 19.27 -21.70 -7.89
N VAL A 665 18.17 -20.97 -7.78
CA VAL A 665 17.86 -19.79 -8.59
C VAL A 665 18.32 -18.52 -7.87
N ARG A 666 19.01 -17.64 -8.59
CA ARG A 666 19.37 -16.31 -8.12
C ARG A 666 19.01 -15.24 -9.14
N LEU A 667 18.37 -14.19 -8.69
CA LEU A 667 18.16 -12.97 -9.47
C LEU A 667 19.40 -12.09 -9.30
N GLU A 668 20.30 -12.13 -10.28
CA GLU A 668 21.61 -11.49 -10.18
C GLU A 668 21.55 -9.99 -10.45
N ARG A 669 20.67 -9.58 -11.37
CA ARG A 669 20.56 -8.19 -11.79
C ARG A 669 19.16 -7.90 -12.34
N VAL A 670 18.65 -6.69 -12.06
CA VAL A 670 17.43 -6.16 -12.67
C VAL A 670 17.71 -4.78 -13.24
N ASP A 671 17.47 -4.61 -14.53
CA ASP A 671 17.54 -3.32 -15.21
C ASP A 671 16.13 -2.83 -15.50
N VAL A 672 15.77 -1.67 -14.97
CA VAL A 672 14.43 -1.08 -15.03
C VAL A 672 14.48 0.24 -15.78
N ALA A 673 13.76 0.34 -16.89
CA ALA A 673 13.46 1.61 -17.56
C ALA A 673 12.03 2.01 -17.23
N HIS A 674 11.88 3.10 -16.47
CA HIS A 674 10.59 3.57 -15.98
C HIS A 674 10.33 5.01 -16.40
N GLU A 675 9.11 5.31 -16.81
CA GLU A 675 8.73 6.69 -17.11
C GLU A 675 8.62 7.54 -15.85
N GLU A 676 8.92 8.84 -15.97
CA GLU A 676 8.77 9.82 -14.89
C GLU A 676 7.71 10.90 -15.17
N GLY A 677 6.98 10.77 -16.28
CA GLY A 677 5.97 11.75 -16.68
C GLY A 677 6.56 13.13 -16.90
N PHE A 678 5.99 14.17 -16.28
CA PHE A 678 6.57 15.52 -16.23
C PHE A 678 7.77 15.60 -15.28
N GLY A 679 7.82 14.73 -14.28
CA GLY A 679 8.83 14.66 -13.23
C GLY A 679 8.27 13.99 -11.96
N LEU A 680 9.15 13.39 -11.20
CA LEU A 680 8.82 12.73 -9.93
C LEU A 680 8.80 13.78 -8.81
N VAL A 681 7.89 13.68 -7.87
CA VAL A 681 7.87 14.54 -6.68
C VAL A 681 9.13 14.31 -5.84
N ASN A 682 9.40 13.03 -5.51
CA ASN A 682 10.62 12.61 -4.81
C ASN A 682 11.21 11.37 -5.49
N PRO A 683 12.24 11.54 -6.35
CA PRO A 683 12.87 10.42 -7.06
C PRO A 683 13.39 9.31 -6.14
N LEU A 684 13.96 9.68 -4.98
CA LEU A 684 14.44 8.71 -4.00
C LEU A 684 13.33 7.80 -3.46
N SER A 685 12.15 8.36 -3.20
CA SER A 685 11.00 7.56 -2.74
C SER A 685 10.52 6.61 -3.83
N VAL A 686 10.51 7.05 -5.09
CA VAL A 686 10.12 6.18 -6.22
C VAL A 686 11.12 5.05 -6.41
N ARG A 687 12.42 5.33 -6.40
CA ARG A 687 13.47 4.30 -6.48
C ARG A 687 13.28 3.22 -5.42
N LYS A 688 13.13 3.60 -4.15
CA LYS A 688 12.86 2.66 -3.03
C LYS A 688 11.59 1.83 -3.24
N GLN A 689 10.55 2.41 -3.85
CA GLN A 689 9.32 1.68 -4.16
C GLN A 689 9.55 0.62 -5.23
N LEU A 690 10.31 0.91 -6.28
CA LEU A 690 10.63 -0.04 -7.34
C LEU A 690 11.54 -1.16 -6.82
N GLU A 691 12.61 -0.84 -6.09
CA GLU A 691 13.49 -1.82 -5.44
C GLU A 691 12.71 -2.77 -4.53
N GLY A 692 11.87 -2.21 -3.63
CA GLY A 692 11.03 -3.01 -2.75
C GLY A 692 9.92 -3.80 -3.46
N GLN A 693 9.54 -3.45 -4.69
CA GLN A 693 8.63 -4.26 -5.51
C GLN A 693 9.35 -5.44 -6.14
N ILE A 694 10.60 -5.28 -6.58
CA ILE A 694 11.40 -6.36 -7.14
C ILE A 694 11.58 -7.47 -6.10
N THR A 695 12.05 -7.14 -4.89
CA THR A 695 12.15 -8.10 -3.78
C THR A 695 10.80 -8.74 -3.43
N TRP A 696 9.73 -7.94 -3.42
CA TRP A 696 8.39 -8.44 -3.11
C TRP A 696 7.90 -9.49 -4.12
N PHE A 697 8.03 -9.21 -5.41
CA PHE A 697 7.58 -10.13 -6.46
C PHE A 697 8.55 -11.28 -6.72
N TYR A 698 9.82 -11.14 -6.35
CA TYR A 698 10.75 -12.25 -6.23
C TYR A 698 10.26 -13.28 -5.20
N ASN A 699 9.82 -12.80 -4.02
CA ASN A 699 9.23 -13.68 -3.01
C ASN A 699 7.95 -14.38 -3.51
N ASP A 700 7.08 -13.68 -4.22
CA ASP A 700 5.88 -14.28 -4.83
C ASP A 700 6.27 -15.36 -5.86
N ALA A 701 7.34 -15.14 -6.62
CA ALA A 701 7.82 -16.09 -7.63
C ALA A 701 8.44 -17.35 -7.01
N MET A 702 9.29 -17.14 -6.00
CA MET A 702 10.17 -18.21 -5.52
C MET A 702 9.66 -18.92 -4.26
N HIS A 703 8.99 -18.21 -3.34
CA HIS A 703 8.85 -18.71 -1.98
C HIS A 703 7.41 -18.82 -1.48
N GLN A 704 6.52 -17.93 -1.90
CA GLN A 704 5.28 -17.67 -1.17
C GLN A 704 4.06 -18.40 -1.75
N GLU A 705 3.38 -19.11 -0.89
CA GLU A 705 2.06 -19.69 -1.13
C GLU A 705 1.29 -19.83 0.18
N CYS A 706 -0.03 -19.83 0.09
CA CYS A 706 -0.90 -20.30 1.15
C CYS A 706 -1.82 -21.38 0.62
N ASN A 707 -1.78 -22.52 1.27
CA ASN A 707 -2.55 -23.70 0.94
C ASN A 707 -3.77 -23.81 1.85
N VAL A 708 -4.89 -24.19 1.27
CA VAL A 708 -6.09 -24.57 2.02
C VAL A 708 -6.05 -26.06 2.29
N THR A 709 -6.19 -26.44 3.57
CA THR A 709 -6.26 -27.83 4.03
C THR A 709 -7.40 -27.94 5.03
N GLU A 710 -8.33 -28.83 4.81
CA GLU A 710 -9.53 -28.98 5.66
C GLU A 710 -10.26 -27.64 5.89
N GLY A 711 -10.35 -26.82 4.86
CA GLY A 711 -11.03 -25.53 4.88
C GLY A 711 -10.29 -24.39 5.56
N ARG A 712 -9.07 -24.59 6.06
CA ARG A 712 -8.24 -23.57 6.74
C ARG A 712 -6.95 -23.32 5.98
N ILE A 713 -6.38 -22.14 6.17
CA ILE A 713 -5.04 -21.85 5.67
C ILE A 713 -4.02 -22.64 6.51
N ALA A 714 -3.11 -23.33 5.83
CA ALA A 714 -2.09 -24.16 6.47
C ALA A 714 -0.89 -23.33 6.96
N GLU A 715 -0.47 -22.36 6.17
CA GLU A 715 0.63 -21.44 6.51
C GLU A 715 0.12 -20.35 7.47
N ASN A 716 0.81 -20.20 8.59
CA ASN A 716 0.34 -19.32 9.66
C ASN A 716 1.44 -18.43 10.28
N ASN A 717 2.71 -18.65 9.94
CA ASN A 717 3.83 -17.84 10.42
C ASN A 717 5.00 -17.91 9.42
N PHE A 718 6.08 -17.16 9.66
CA PHE A 718 7.23 -17.04 8.73
C PHE A 718 8.11 -18.29 8.63
N ASP A 719 7.93 -19.29 9.47
CA ASP A 719 8.51 -20.63 9.31
C ASP A 719 7.81 -21.45 8.25
N THR A 720 6.48 -21.29 8.10
CA THR A 720 5.66 -21.96 7.09
C THR A 720 5.41 -21.09 5.85
N PHE A 721 5.56 -19.78 5.98
CA PHE A 721 5.47 -18.79 4.90
C PHE A 721 6.81 -18.05 4.75
N PRO A 722 7.81 -18.65 4.10
CA PRO A 722 9.17 -18.15 4.06
C PRO A 722 9.28 -16.85 3.24
N LEU A 723 10.24 -16.03 3.65
CA LEU A 723 10.66 -14.82 2.97
C LEU A 723 12.12 -14.98 2.52
N SER A 724 12.49 -14.34 1.42
CA SER A 724 13.87 -14.23 0.99
C SER A 724 14.76 -13.65 2.10
N ARG A 725 16.00 -14.11 2.15
CA ARG A 725 17.02 -13.58 3.03
C ARG A 725 17.90 -12.61 2.25
N ILE A 726 18.65 -11.77 2.95
CA ILE A 726 19.51 -10.74 2.35
C ILE A 726 20.48 -11.27 1.27
N LYS A 727 20.81 -12.56 1.32
CA LYS A 727 21.66 -13.21 0.32
C LYS A 727 20.93 -13.58 -0.97
N GLU A 728 19.61 -13.60 -0.93
CA GLU A 728 18.74 -13.98 -2.06
C GLU A 728 18.23 -12.75 -2.81
N ASP A 729 18.29 -11.57 -2.18
CA ASP A 729 17.94 -10.32 -2.85
C ASP A 729 18.93 -10.03 -4.00
N PRO A 730 18.45 -9.46 -5.11
CA PRO A 730 19.31 -9.14 -6.24
C PRO A 730 20.40 -8.15 -5.83
N PRO A 731 21.70 -8.49 -6.08
CA PRO A 731 22.81 -7.63 -5.68
C PRO A 731 22.90 -6.36 -6.52
N GLU A 732 22.26 -6.33 -7.69
CA GLU A 732 22.30 -5.20 -8.60
C GLU A 732 20.90 -4.86 -9.12
N ILE A 733 20.43 -3.62 -8.83
CA ILE A 733 19.19 -3.07 -9.37
C ILE A 733 19.49 -1.71 -9.98
N ASN A 734 19.38 -1.60 -11.30
CA ASN A 734 19.61 -0.38 -12.06
C ASN A 734 18.27 0.21 -12.50
N ILE A 735 18.01 1.45 -12.14
CA ILE A 735 16.75 2.13 -12.48
C ILE A 735 17.06 3.41 -13.22
N THR A 736 16.54 3.53 -14.44
CA THR A 736 16.60 4.73 -15.26
C THR A 736 15.20 5.29 -15.46
N PHE A 737 15.07 6.61 -15.25
CA PHE A 737 13.83 7.34 -15.49
C PHE A 737 13.89 8.10 -16.82
N PHE A 738 12.75 8.18 -17.54
CA PHE A 738 12.64 8.95 -18.77
C PHE A 738 11.35 9.76 -18.82
N LYS A 739 11.42 10.99 -19.35
CA LYS A 739 10.27 11.91 -19.46
C LYS A 739 9.33 11.48 -20.58
N THR A 740 8.02 11.61 -20.33
CA THR A 740 6.94 11.32 -21.26
C THR A 740 5.99 12.51 -21.44
N GLY A 741 6.08 13.55 -20.59
CA GLY A 741 5.34 14.79 -20.73
C GLY A 741 3.86 14.70 -20.33
N HIS A 742 3.48 13.73 -19.51
CA HIS A 742 2.15 13.63 -18.91
C HIS A 742 2.25 13.36 -17.40
N TRP A 743 1.14 13.40 -16.69
CA TRP A 743 1.14 13.13 -15.26
C TRP A 743 1.07 11.63 -14.97
N LEU A 744 1.93 11.17 -14.08
CA LEU A 744 2.01 9.75 -13.72
C LEU A 744 0.80 9.27 -12.89
N ASN A 745 0.39 8.04 -13.15
CA ASN A 745 -0.35 7.24 -12.20
C ASN A 745 0.54 6.84 -11.02
N GLY A 746 -0.08 6.35 -9.94
CA GLY A 746 0.67 6.00 -8.74
C GLY A 746 1.72 4.90 -8.94
N MET A 747 2.80 4.94 -8.17
CA MET A 747 4.01 4.10 -8.29
C MET A 747 4.10 3.00 -7.23
N GLY A 748 3.13 2.91 -6.31
CA GLY A 748 3.34 2.21 -5.04
C GLY A 748 3.26 0.70 -5.06
N HIS A 749 2.75 0.03 -6.11
CA HIS A 749 2.44 -1.40 -5.93
C HIS A 749 2.49 -2.32 -7.15
N ASP A 750 2.65 -1.86 -8.38
CA ASP A 750 2.51 -2.69 -9.57
C ASP A 750 3.32 -2.21 -10.79
N ARG A 751 4.60 -1.88 -10.53
CA ARG A 751 5.55 -1.41 -11.56
C ARG A 751 6.74 -2.35 -11.76
N CYS A 752 6.80 -3.47 -11.00
CA CYS A 752 7.82 -4.51 -11.11
C CYS A 752 7.20 -5.90 -10.93
N THR A 753 5.95 -6.09 -11.40
CA THR A 753 5.21 -7.35 -11.27
C THR A 753 5.75 -8.44 -12.20
N SER A 754 6.46 -8.07 -13.25
CA SER A 754 7.02 -8.97 -14.25
C SER A 754 8.27 -9.75 -13.81
N VAL A 755 8.78 -9.52 -12.61
CA VAL A 755 9.84 -10.36 -12.00
C VAL A 755 9.46 -11.84 -12.06
N GLN A 756 8.20 -12.18 -11.86
CA GLN A 756 7.69 -13.55 -11.90
C GLN A 756 7.85 -14.19 -13.29
N SER A 757 7.45 -13.47 -14.34
CA SER A 757 7.60 -13.95 -15.74
C SER A 757 9.06 -13.96 -16.18
N GLY A 758 9.86 -12.98 -15.74
CA GLY A 758 11.29 -12.93 -16.02
C GLY A 758 12.02 -14.16 -15.48
N ILE A 759 11.73 -14.57 -14.24
CA ILE A 759 12.30 -15.80 -13.65
C ILE A 759 11.78 -17.04 -14.40
N ALA A 760 10.49 -17.09 -14.74
CA ALA A 760 9.91 -18.21 -15.50
C ALA A 760 10.59 -18.44 -16.84
N ASP A 761 10.85 -17.35 -17.58
CA ASP A 761 11.51 -17.43 -18.90
C ASP A 761 13.00 -17.79 -18.77
N ALA A 762 13.71 -17.23 -17.79
CA ALA A 762 15.10 -17.60 -17.51
C ALA A 762 15.24 -19.08 -17.13
N ILE A 763 14.32 -19.62 -16.30
CA ILE A 763 14.28 -21.06 -16.00
C ILE A 763 14.18 -21.87 -17.30
N PHE A 764 13.28 -21.48 -18.20
CA PHE A 764 13.15 -22.19 -19.46
C PHE A 764 14.40 -22.11 -20.34
N GLN A 765 15.01 -20.93 -20.47
CA GLN A 765 16.21 -20.74 -21.28
C GLN A 765 17.38 -21.59 -20.78
N ILE A 766 17.52 -21.75 -19.46
CA ILE A 766 18.63 -22.48 -18.85
C ILE A 766 18.35 -23.99 -18.78
N THR A 767 17.15 -24.36 -18.36
CA THR A 767 16.83 -25.77 -18.04
C THR A 767 16.05 -26.49 -19.14
N GLY A 768 15.46 -25.77 -20.09
CA GLY A 768 14.51 -26.31 -21.06
C GLY A 768 13.14 -26.65 -20.47
N LYS A 769 12.94 -26.48 -19.15
CA LYS A 769 11.70 -26.80 -18.45
C LYS A 769 10.80 -25.57 -18.34
N ARG A 770 9.51 -25.73 -18.66
CA ARG A 770 8.53 -24.62 -18.61
C ARG A 770 7.58 -24.85 -17.45
N TYR A 771 7.66 -24.00 -16.43
CA TYR A 771 6.75 -24.00 -15.29
C TYR A 771 5.77 -22.84 -15.36
N ARG A 772 4.50 -23.13 -15.08
CA ARG A 772 3.37 -22.18 -15.21
C ARG A 772 2.59 -22.03 -13.90
N ASP A 773 3.14 -22.55 -12.82
CA ASP A 773 2.56 -22.50 -11.46
C ASP A 773 3.57 -21.86 -10.51
N LEU A 774 3.10 -20.98 -9.66
CA LEU A 774 3.91 -20.38 -8.60
C LEU A 774 3.65 -21.08 -7.24
N PRO A 775 4.63 -21.10 -6.33
CA PRO A 775 6.01 -20.63 -6.44
C PRO A 775 6.94 -21.66 -7.09
N PHE A 776 8.04 -21.19 -7.70
CA PHE A 776 8.98 -22.06 -8.41
C PHE A 776 9.75 -23.02 -7.52
N ARG A 777 9.89 -22.75 -6.22
CA ARG A 777 10.49 -23.72 -5.26
C ARG A 777 9.82 -25.09 -5.23
N ASN A 778 8.58 -25.19 -5.71
CA ASN A 778 7.83 -26.44 -5.74
C ASN A 778 8.19 -27.34 -6.95
N HIS A 779 9.10 -26.86 -7.80
CA HIS A 779 9.46 -27.54 -9.05
C HIS A 779 10.92 -28.02 -9.03
N ASP A 780 11.20 -29.04 -9.84
CA ASP A 780 12.56 -29.50 -10.08
C ASP A 780 13.27 -28.58 -11.07
N LEU A 781 14.19 -27.73 -10.56
CA LEU A 781 14.93 -26.76 -11.32
C LEU A 781 16.35 -27.23 -11.69
N THR A 782 16.72 -28.48 -11.41
CA THR A 782 18.02 -29.07 -11.79
C THR A 782 18.17 -29.16 -13.30
N TRP A 783 19.39 -29.06 -13.79
CA TRP A 783 19.71 -29.14 -15.21
C TRP A 783 21.09 -29.77 -15.43
N SER A 784 21.37 -30.32 -16.64
CA SER A 784 22.61 -31.01 -16.99
C SER A 784 23.59 -30.19 -17.81
#